data_3f188a68709f1957fe6a32f865619f28
#
_entry.id   3f188a68709f1957fe6a32f865619f28
#
_cell.length_a   1.000
_cell.length_b   1.000
_cell.length_c   1.000
_cell.angle_alpha   90.00
_cell.angle_beta   90.00
_cell.angle_gamma   90.00
#
_symmetry.space_group_name_H-M   'P 1'
#
loop_
_entity.id
_entity.type
_entity.pdbx_description
1 polymer ?
#
loop_
_entity_poly.entity_id
_entity_poly.type
_entity_poly.pdbx_seq_one_letter_code
_entity_poly.pdbx_strand_id
1 'polypeptide(L)'
;MSARRICVVAVLACLVSALASTGSSAGSYQGVTPIPFAGAQSDRGIAVNRNPGSPYYGYFYGVDSGGTYDAGVIPGTGEQAVRIIAPNPPSAGTSATSYTDTGATLRYAANPPGATLMNVFVGEDDTVWVADFGTRNILTGPPGGGNLTVQFQSTQPPRGLAVRGKLGQPGTRVFVACYGTSAAQASCEVWEFDGSSWVLAASLGSLGLVRPFGVTVDGEGNSYWLSSSSSPPFVKKVTKFLFEDPAWTFTKPAFMGTSWTPGGIAYVNDPQDPQNPEYFYISAFFTTSVMRFTMDGQYIDGYGNTNGYAPGQQPPPGTWTVFTFSGPGGNNTVWMTADDDRNTYVLVRYPGILPQAYKVHLQGVPSPPSDLEVSNDVYGQIRLKWTPPPPSTDSPTGYNIYRGTSPGSLALYATTDDYPRWKDALQGISPGGPFYYAVKSFNGAGESAATAVAGPISVGPSTAPPPGSRGVALSYSEVNAADTANNPGYNGSWAAARRFLEDRGVPFDVVYDAQAPSVPAGPQATGAGPAIEEDDIAGYSLLILAVNRNMSSYTAQCIRDYVKYSQGQVLSSYYNSIANHRGQRGSNYRLADVYRVNALNVGQGGSPFDSSTDRYRYLRRIAGAPEGPALFAGLSGGPGEFNGARQAGQICYLIAPFSDGTASAAGEWFNADGFNPSRPPEENVSLVVGYRSTARTAVQSVMLGTYWFGQSTANIAENGGSGTLSADRLLENILAFLGVPLQPAPALAETIGEVKSKPNQSGALVRGVVVSRTLTPGAPGIIYVQQPDRSSGIKVLDAPLVDEGDVLTIAGWVNTVAGERQLTALEVLKTGSQDAPRPLYVRGMAIGGGPLGLQPGVAGSAGLNNVGLLVRTAGKLTEIGSDIFGTLYFRIDDGSGIRYGSAAVPGVKVIGFSPTATLGDTVAATGALGAELDGQAVVPVIRLRESEFGELLAP
;
A
#
# COMPACT_ATOMS: atom_id res chain seq x y z
N MET A 1 -0.23 5.45 -58.21
CA MET A 1 -0.40 6.14 -56.91
C MET A 1 0.18 5.28 -55.77
N SER A 2 1.47 5.01 -55.73
CA SER A 2 2.05 4.15 -54.69
C SER A 2 3.52 4.47 -54.34
N ALA A 3 4.00 5.63 -54.60
CA ALA A 3 5.41 5.97 -54.31
C ALA A 3 5.63 7.17 -53.37
N ARG A 4 4.58 7.71 -52.75
CA ARG A 4 4.69 8.88 -51.83
C ARG A 4 4.39 8.61 -50.36
N ARG A 5 4.10 7.36 -49.97
CA ARG A 5 3.85 7.03 -48.53
C ARG A 5 5.01 6.35 -47.80
N ILE A 6 6.07 6.00 -48.50
CA ILE A 6 7.25 5.32 -47.91
C ILE A 6 8.32 6.32 -47.42
N CYS A 7 8.38 7.55 -47.97
CA CYS A 7 9.38 8.54 -47.55
C CYS A 7 9.05 9.30 -46.24
N VAL A 8 7.83 9.32 -45.77
CA VAL A 8 7.48 10.06 -44.54
C VAL A 8 7.75 9.25 -43.25
N VAL A 9 7.71 7.93 -43.34
CA VAL A 9 8.03 7.06 -42.19
C VAL A 9 9.53 6.94 -41.97
N ALA A 10 10.34 7.00 -43.02
CA ALA A 10 11.80 6.94 -42.92
C ALA A 10 12.43 8.25 -42.42
N VAL A 11 11.79 9.41 -42.59
CA VAL A 11 12.29 10.70 -42.13
C VAL A 11 11.91 10.94 -40.64
N LEU A 12 10.81 10.36 -40.16
CA LEU A 12 10.50 10.40 -38.73
C LEU A 12 11.36 9.43 -37.89
N ALA A 13 11.80 8.31 -38.46
CA ALA A 13 12.72 7.39 -37.81
C ALA A 13 14.16 7.90 -37.71
N CYS A 14 14.59 8.73 -38.65
CA CYS A 14 15.91 9.38 -38.62
C CYS A 14 15.97 10.64 -37.74
N LEU A 15 14.83 11.25 -37.39
CA LEU A 15 14.80 12.42 -36.48
C LEU A 15 14.69 12.01 -34.98
N VAL A 16 14.36 10.77 -34.71
CA VAL A 16 14.37 10.23 -33.33
C VAL A 16 15.73 9.65 -32.95
N SER A 17 16.56 9.26 -33.93
CA SER A 17 17.90 8.72 -33.67
C SER A 17 19.03 9.76 -33.61
N ALA A 18 18.74 11.04 -33.82
CA ALA A 18 19.74 12.13 -33.80
C ALA A 18 19.67 12.99 -32.51
N LEU A 19 18.89 12.63 -31.53
CA LEU A 19 18.81 13.27 -30.20
C LEU A 19 19.36 12.40 -29.07
N ALA A 20 20.16 11.40 -29.38
CA ALA A 20 21.03 10.76 -28.39
C ALA A 20 22.35 11.54 -28.30
N SER A 21 22.28 12.82 -28.04
CA SER A 21 23.44 13.63 -27.62
C SER A 21 23.54 13.48 -26.11
N THR A 22 24.63 12.90 -25.64
CA THR A 22 25.35 13.16 -24.39
C THR A 22 24.86 14.36 -23.58
N GLY A 23 23.61 14.33 -23.14
CA GLY A 23 23.10 15.21 -22.14
C GLY A 23 23.35 14.54 -20.79
N SER A 24 24.10 15.18 -19.91
CA SER A 24 24.15 14.87 -18.50
C SER A 24 22.71 14.60 -18.01
N SER A 25 22.44 13.40 -17.54
CA SER A 25 21.15 13.09 -16.96
C SER A 25 20.98 13.93 -15.70
N ALA A 26 20.21 15.00 -15.80
CA ALA A 26 19.80 15.74 -14.62
C ALA A 26 19.01 14.79 -13.73
N GLY A 27 19.33 14.79 -12.44
CA GLY A 27 18.73 13.87 -11.49
C GLY A 27 17.20 13.96 -11.47
N SER A 28 16.55 12.83 -11.41
CA SER A 28 15.11 12.73 -11.21
C SER A 28 14.84 12.63 -9.70
N TYR A 29 14.12 13.59 -9.15
CA TYR A 29 13.68 13.52 -7.76
C TYR A 29 12.41 12.68 -7.66
N GLN A 30 12.39 11.70 -6.77
CA GLN A 30 11.26 10.79 -6.57
C GLN A 30 10.96 10.59 -5.08
N GLY A 31 9.76 10.09 -4.79
CA GLY A 31 9.39 9.61 -3.47
C GLY A 31 9.26 10.71 -2.42
N VAL A 32 8.12 11.38 -2.38
CA VAL A 32 7.77 12.25 -1.25
C VAL A 32 7.28 11.39 -0.10
N THR A 33 8.14 11.16 0.89
CA THR A 33 7.78 10.43 2.11
C THR A 33 7.39 11.43 3.19
N PRO A 34 6.13 11.44 3.67
CA PRO A 34 5.73 12.27 4.80
C PRO A 34 6.39 11.76 6.09
N ILE A 35 6.92 12.70 6.88
CA ILE A 35 7.46 12.44 8.21
C ILE A 35 6.41 12.90 9.22
N PRO A 36 6.00 12.08 10.21
CA PRO A 36 4.94 12.42 11.16
C PRO A 36 5.44 13.44 12.18
N PHE A 37 5.63 14.67 11.74
CA PHE A 37 6.09 15.79 12.52
C PHE A 37 4.91 16.71 12.83
N ALA A 38 4.04 16.28 13.74
CA ALA A 38 2.92 17.06 14.21
C ALA A 38 3.34 17.92 15.43
N GLY A 39 3.10 19.22 15.38
CA GLY A 39 3.38 20.14 16.47
C GLY A 39 4.48 21.17 16.20
N ALA A 40 5.22 21.05 15.10
CA ALA A 40 6.17 22.08 14.71
C ALA A 40 5.45 23.36 14.31
N GLN A 41 5.67 24.40 15.07
CA GLN A 41 5.16 25.71 14.75
C GLN A 41 6.25 26.54 14.11
N SER A 42 6.03 26.95 12.86
CA SER A 42 6.81 27.97 12.13
C SER A 42 8.34 27.78 12.06
N ASP A 43 8.95 28.35 11.07
CA ASP A 43 10.37 28.76 10.81
C ASP A 43 11.47 28.10 11.64
N ARG A 44 11.34 26.82 12.05
CA ARG A 44 12.29 26.15 12.95
C ARG A 44 13.10 25.11 12.21
N GLY A 45 14.33 24.88 12.69
CA GLY A 45 15.28 23.98 12.06
C GLY A 45 14.94 22.50 12.18
N ILE A 46 15.42 21.76 11.23
CA ILE A 46 15.37 20.30 11.16
C ILE A 46 16.75 19.74 10.88
N ALA A 47 17.02 18.52 11.35
CA ALA A 47 18.25 17.77 11.09
C ALA A 47 17.96 16.29 10.89
N VAL A 48 18.88 15.59 10.27
CA VAL A 48 18.90 14.12 10.18
C VAL A 48 20.24 13.60 10.67
N ASN A 49 20.24 12.45 11.34
CA ASN A 49 21.48 11.79 11.72
C ASN A 49 22.08 11.09 10.49
N ARG A 50 23.27 11.53 10.08
CA ARG A 50 23.97 11.10 8.86
C ARG A 50 25.07 10.06 9.15
N ASN A 51 25.27 9.67 10.39
CA ASN A 51 26.32 8.74 10.78
C ASN A 51 25.87 7.28 10.58
N PRO A 52 26.34 6.55 9.55
CA PRO A 52 25.87 5.19 9.24
C PRO A 52 26.29 4.15 10.29
N GLY A 53 27.24 4.47 11.17
CA GLY A 53 27.65 3.62 12.30
C GLY A 53 26.79 3.80 13.55
N SER A 54 25.86 4.74 13.54
CA SER A 54 25.02 5.08 14.69
C SER A 54 23.76 4.19 14.76
N PRO A 55 23.33 3.79 15.97
CA PRO A 55 21.99 3.20 16.15
C PRO A 55 20.86 4.22 15.85
N TYR A 56 21.18 5.48 15.71
CA TYR A 56 20.25 6.57 15.36
C TYR A 56 20.39 7.02 13.90
N TYR A 57 21.07 6.26 13.05
CA TYR A 57 21.21 6.58 11.64
C TYR A 57 19.85 6.77 10.95
N GLY A 58 19.68 7.89 10.25
CA GLY A 58 18.43 8.23 9.58
C GLY A 58 17.33 8.80 10.49
N TYR A 59 17.58 8.94 11.80
CA TYR A 59 16.63 9.61 12.69
C TYR A 59 16.50 11.08 12.34
N PHE A 60 15.26 11.55 12.30
CA PHE A 60 14.93 12.94 12.04
C PHE A 60 14.68 13.68 13.35
N TYR A 61 15.20 14.89 13.42
CA TYR A 61 15.08 15.80 14.54
C TYR A 61 14.45 17.11 14.09
N GLY A 62 13.37 17.53 14.73
CA GLY A 62 12.67 18.75 14.41
C GLY A 62 12.41 19.63 15.63
N VAL A 63 12.67 20.92 15.52
CA VAL A 63 12.39 21.87 16.60
C VAL A 63 10.90 22.17 16.69
N ASP A 64 10.30 21.87 17.84
CA ASP A 64 8.93 22.26 18.21
C ASP A 64 9.00 23.48 19.14
N SER A 65 8.42 24.61 18.75
CA SER A 65 8.50 25.85 19.51
C SER A 65 7.47 25.98 20.63
N GLY A 66 6.55 25.03 20.76
CA GLY A 66 5.54 25.03 21.82
C GLY A 66 4.52 26.19 21.79
N GLY A 67 4.67 27.15 20.88
CA GLY A 67 3.84 28.36 20.83
C GLY A 67 2.57 28.20 19.99
N THR A 68 1.65 29.15 20.10
CA THR A 68 0.48 29.26 19.19
C THR A 68 0.91 29.98 17.91
N TYR A 69 0.63 29.35 16.76
CA TYR A 69 0.79 30.01 15.46
C TYR A 69 -0.57 30.58 14.98
N ASP A 70 -0.57 31.81 14.50
CA ASP A 70 -1.79 32.57 14.17
C ASP A 70 -2.84 32.52 15.30
N ALA A 71 -2.82 33.52 16.13
CA ALA A 71 -3.65 33.72 17.31
C ALA A 71 -5.01 32.99 17.27
N GLY A 72 -5.06 31.80 17.85
CA GLY A 72 -6.30 31.12 18.17
C GLY A 72 -6.71 29.90 17.34
N VAL A 73 -5.99 29.52 16.27
CA VAL A 73 -6.42 28.44 15.39
C VAL A 73 -5.78 27.08 15.75
N ILE A 74 -4.56 27.04 16.27
CA ILE A 74 -3.89 25.80 16.65
C ILE A 74 -3.25 25.97 18.06
N PRO A 75 -3.72 25.20 19.07
CA PRO A 75 -3.09 25.21 20.40
C PRO A 75 -1.68 24.68 20.34
N GLY A 76 -0.69 25.44 20.84
CA GLY A 76 0.66 24.93 21.03
C GLY A 76 0.72 23.90 22.14
N THR A 77 1.75 23.06 22.15
CA THR A 77 2.02 22.10 23.25
C THR A 77 2.48 22.79 24.54
N GLY A 78 2.80 24.09 24.49
CA GLY A 78 3.30 24.89 25.62
C GLY A 78 4.76 24.66 25.98
N GLU A 79 5.41 23.64 25.44
CA GLU A 79 6.81 23.29 25.71
C GLU A 79 7.67 23.42 24.44
N GLN A 80 8.83 24.03 24.58
CA GLN A 80 9.85 24.05 23.54
C GLN A 80 10.70 22.78 23.61
N ALA A 81 10.81 22.04 22.53
CA ALA A 81 11.52 20.78 22.47
C ALA A 81 12.08 20.50 21.07
N VAL A 82 13.06 19.61 20.98
CA VAL A 82 13.39 18.91 19.73
C VAL A 82 12.71 17.54 19.75
N ARG A 83 11.82 17.28 18.81
CA ARG A 83 11.19 15.98 18.63
C ARG A 83 12.09 15.03 17.87
N ILE A 84 12.02 13.75 18.22
CA ILE A 84 12.83 12.69 17.65
C ILE A 84 11.93 11.69 16.94
N ILE A 85 12.16 11.51 15.66
CA ILE A 85 11.34 10.68 14.79
C ILE A 85 12.23 9.61 14.18
N ALA A 86 11.87 8.35 14.38
CA ALA A 86 12.64 7.21 13.92
C ALA A 86 12.23 6.78 12.50
N PRO A 87 13.19 6.32 11.67
CA PRO A 87 12.87 5.56 10.46
C PRO A 87 12.17 4.26 10.83
N ASN A 88 11.30 3.76 9.96
CA ASN A 88 10.55 2.52 10.21
C ASN A 88 10.79 1.50 9.05
N PRO A 89 11.43 0.34 9.32
CA PRO A 89 12.07 -0.01 10.61
C PRO A 89 13.32 0.86 10.91
N PRO A 90 13.75 0.98 12.17
CA PRO A 90 14.95 1.77 12.52
C PRO A 90 16.21 1.35 11.77
N SER A 91 16.37 0.07 11.47
CA SER A 91 17.48 -0.47 10.67
C SER A 91 17.50 -0.02 9.22
N ALA A 92 16.41 0.58 8.71
CA ALA A 92 16.38 1.13 7.36
C ALA A 92 17.20 2.44 7.23
N GLY A 93 17.47 3.12 8.34
CA GLY A 93 18.25 4.36 8.34
C GLY A 93 17.69 5.39 7.36
N THR A 94 18.55 6.00 6.57
CA THR A 94 18.19 6.97 5.53
C THR A 94 17.44 6.38 4.34
N SER A 95 17.44 5.05 4.17
CA SER A 95 16.66 4.37 3.13
C SER A 95 15.18 4.20 3.50
N ALA A 96 14.76 4.55 4.72
CA ALA A 96 13.38 4.39 5.18
C ALA A 96 12.37 5.11 4.27
N THR A 97 11.26 4.43 4.02
CA THR A 97 10.11 4.93 3.27
C THR A 97 8.91 5.29 4.17
N SER A 98 9.07 5.11 5.47
CA SER A 98 8.11 5.54 6.49
C SER A 98 8.83 5.90 7.78
N TYR A 99 8.17 6.69 8.63
CA TYR A 99 8.74 7.20 9.88
C TYR A 99 7.71 7.09 11.00
N THR A 100 8.19 6.95 12.24
CA THR A 100 7.36 6.88 13.45
C THR A 100 7.84 7.89 14.47
N ASP A 101 6.93 8.69 15.03
CA ASP A 101 7.24 9.57 16.17
C ASP A 101 7.55 8.69 17.39
N THR A 102 8.75 8.83 17.94
CA THR A 102 9.20 8.05 19.09
C THR A 102 8.57 8.52 20.41
N GLY A 103 7.97 9.71 20.44
CA GLY A 103 7.54 10.38 21.65
C GLY A 103 8.71 10.94 22.49
N ALA A 104 9.96 10.63 22.14
CA ALA A 104 11.14 11.16 22.83
C ALA A 104 11.43 12.61 22.40
N THR A 105 11.93 13.41 23.33
CA THR A 105 12.25 14.83 23.09
C THR A 105 13.56 15.21 23.76
N LEU A 106 14.20 16.26 23.21
CA LEU A 106 15.25 17.02 23.89
C LEU A 106 14.71 18.36 24.33
N ARG A 107 14.91 18.73 25.59
CA ARG A 107 14.38 19.96 26.18
C ARG A 107 15.27 20.48 27.30
N TYR A 108 15.11 21.73 27.69
CA TYR A 108 15.69 22.21 28.93
C TYR A 108 15.16 21.43 30.14
N ALA A 109 16.02 21.15 31.11
CA ALA A 109 15.56 20.58 32.39
C ALA A 109 14.59 21.52 33.13
N ALA A 110 14.85 22.83 33.01
CA ALA A 110 13.93 23.91 33.40
C ALA A 110 14.02 24.99 32.31
N ASN A 111 12.90 25.28 31.67
CA ASN A 111 12.84 26.19 30.53
C ASN A 111 13.16 27.62 30.98
N PRO A 112 14.29 28.22 30.59
CA PRO A 112 14.67 29.57 31.05
C PRO A 112 13.75 30.62 30.43
N PRO A 113 13.49 31.74 31.15
CA PRO A 113 12.70 32.82 30.58
C PRO A 113 13.23 33.32 29.26
N GLY A 114 12.35 33.43 28.28
CA GLY A 114 12.70 33.90 26.93
C GLY A 114 13.37 32.85 26.03
N ALA A 115 13.51 31.60 26.46
CA ALA A 115 13.99 30.53 25.58
C ALA A 115 13.19 30.42 24.29
N THR A 116 13.88 30.25 23.17
CA THR A 116 13.29 30.14 21.86
C THR A 116 14.18 29.25 20.98
N LEU A 117 13.99 27.92 21.10
CA LEU A 117 14.72 26.95 20.29
C LEU A 117 14.47 27.23 18.80
N MET A 118 15.51 27.32 18.00
CA MET A 118 15.41 27.78 16.62
C MET A 118 15.94 26.78 15.59
N ASN A 119 17.07 26.18 15.87
CA ASN A 119 17.70 25.26 14.91
C ASN A 119 18.29 24.04 15.60
N VAL A 120 18.43 22.97 14.87
CA VAL A 120 19.01 21.70 15.31
C VAL A 120 20.01 21.22 14.28
N PHE A 121 21.07 20.57 14.72
CA PHE A 121 22.11 19.93 13.93
C PHE A 121 22.57 18.64 14.62
N VAL A 122 22.91 17.61 13.88
CA VAL A 122 23.46 16.35 14.43
C VAL A 122 24.93 16.27 14.06
N GLY A 123 25.79 16.17 15.07
CA GLY A 123 27.24 16.08 14.92
C GLY A 123 27.71 14.69 14.46
N GLU A 124 29.00 14.59 14.14
CA GLU A 124 29.67 13.35 13.70
C GLU A 124 29.68 12.24 14.78
N ASP A 125 29.44 12.60 16.03
CA ASP A 125 29.38 11.74 17.22
C ASP A 125 27.96 11.51 17.73
N ASP A 126 26.97 11.72 16.88
CA ASP A 126 25.52 11.66 17.18
C ASP A 126 25.03 12.75 18.16
N THR A 127 25.88 13.61 18.67
CA THR A 127 25.45 14.71 19.53
C THR A 127 24.48 15.62 18.81
N VAL A 128 23.33 15.86 19.42
CA VAL A 128 22.32 16.78 18.88
C VAL A 128 22.61 18.18 19.40
N TRP A 129 22.94 19.10 18.51
CA TRP A 129 23.21 20.50 18.79
C TRP A 129 21.98 21.35 18.54
N VAL A 130 21.70 22.29 19.43
CA VAL A 130 20.52 23.14 19.36
C VAL A 130 20.89 24.61 19.57
N ALA A 131 20.38 25.47 18.69
CA ALA A 131 20.50 26.89 18.83
C ALA A 131 19.26 27.49 19.49
N ASP A 132 19.42 28.24 20.57
CA ASP A 132 18.34 28.98 21.23
C ASP A 132 18.45 30.47 20.89
N PHE A 133 17.59 30.95 20.06
CA PHE A 133 17.53 32.35 19.61
C PHE A 133 17.25 33.32 20.74
N GLY A 134 16.38 32.93 21.68
CA GLY A 134 15.93 33.83 22.74
C GLY A 134 17.00 34.08 23.83
N THR A 135 17.66 33.01 24.29
CA THR A 135 18.71 33.07 25.28
C THR A 135 20.11 33.23 24.69
N ARG A 136 20.24 33.04 23.38
CA ARG A 136 21.51 32.98 22.64
C ARG A 136 22.38 31.77 23.00
N ASN A 137 21.86 30.81 23.70
CA ASN A 137 22.61 29.62 24.07
C ASN A 137 22.78 28.66 22.87
N ILE A 138 23.94 28.04 22.80
CA ILE A 138 24.18 26.85 22.00
C ILE A 138 24.23 25.65 22.94
N LEU A 139 23.36 24.67 22.68
CA LEU A 139 23.10 23.53 23.56
C LEU A 139 23.43 22.22 22.88
N THR A 140 23.64 21.18 23.70
CA THR A 140 23.77 19.81 23.22
C THR A 140 22.88 18.86 24.01
N GLY A 141 22.50 17.75 23.36
CA GLY A 141 21.76 16.66 23.99
C GLY A 141 22.08 15.33 23.33
N PRO A 142 21.71 14.21 23.99
CA PRO A 142 21.91 12.87 23.45
C PRO A 142 20.91 12.55 22.32
N PRO A 143 21.27 11.70 21.35
CA PRO A 143 20.44 11.43 20.17
C PRO A 143 19.11 10.73 20.49
N GLY A 144 19.01 10.02 21.61
CA GLY A 144 17.79 9.32 22.05
C GLY A 144 16.82 10.15 22.89
N GLY A 145 17.11 11.42 23.13
CA GLY A 145 16.27 12.31 23.95
C GLY A 145 16.79 12.51 25.36
N GLY A 146 16.27 13.54 26.04
CA GLY A 146 16.68 13.92 27.39
C GLY A 146 16.83 15.42 27.59
N ASN A 147 17.71 15.83 28.51
CA ASN A 147 17.93 17.23 28.82
C ASN A 147 19.00 17.86 27.93
N LEU A 148 18.75 19.08 27.51
CA LEU A 148 19.71 19.93 26.83
C LEU A 148 20.70 20.58 27.84
N THR A 149 21.98 20.60 27.47
CA THR A 149 23.07 21.19 28.26
C THR A 149 23.65 22.36 27.49
N VAL A 150 23.79 23.51 28.15
CA VAL A 150 24.39 24.71 27.58
C VAL A 150 25.91 24.51 27.41
N GLN A 151 26.40 24.74 26.20
CA GLN A 151 27.84 24.69 25.89
C GLN A 151 28.48 26.08 25.95
N PHE A 152 27.86 27.04 25.28
CA PHE A 152 28.32 28.43 25.28
C PHE A 152 27.17 29.37 24.84
N GLN A 153 27.43 30.68 24.87
CA GLN A 153 26.45 31.67 24.41
C GLN A 153 27.02 32.45 23.22
N SER A 154 26.31 32.57 22.14
CA SER A 154 26.65 33.37 20.95
C SER A 154 26.54 34.86 21.26
N THR A 155 27.23 35.71 20.50
CA THR A 155 27.24 37.16 20.74
C THR A 155 25.90 37.80 20.29
N GLN A 156 25.28 37.23 19.28
CA GLN A 156 23.98 37.67 18.72
C GLN A 156 22.99 36.46 18.62
N PRO A 157 21.68 36.70 18.45
CA PRO A 157 20.69 35.63 18.38
C PRO A 157 20.99 34.62 17.28
N PRO A 158 21.25 33.32 17.59
CA PRO A 158 21.61 32.31 16.61
C PRO A 158 20.39 31.82 15.85
N ARG A 159 20.52 31.66 14.53
CA ARG A 159 19.49 31.05 13.68
C ARG A 159 19.99 29.84 12.91
N GLY A 160 21.18 29.89 12.33
CA GLY A 160 21.81 28.78 11.62
C GLY A 160 22.89 28.13 12.45
N LEU A 161 23.04 26.83 12.32
CA LEU A 161 24.00 26.04 13.08
C LEU A 161 24.59 24.94 12.21
N ALA A 162 25.92 24.81 12.22
CA ALA A 162 26.62 23.65 11.69
C ALA A 162 27.78 23.31 12.60
N VAL A 163 28.18 22.05 12.67
CA VAL A 163 29.26 21.58 13.53
C VAL A 163 30.19 20.67 12.75
N ARG A 164 31.49 20.82 13.00
CA ARG A 164 32.53 19.92 12.51
C ARG A 164 33.39 19.45 13.66
N GLY A 165 33.56 18.14 13.78
CA GLY A 165 34.26 17.50 14.92
C GLY A 165 33.28 16.95 15.95
N LYS A 166 33.81 16.50 17.08
CA LYS A 166 33.09 15.78 18.13
C LYS A 166 33.06 16.56 19.42
N LEU A 167 31.95 16.52 20.13
CA LEU A 167 31.81 17.22 21.41
C LEU A 167 32.91 16.83 22.38
N GLY A 168 33.54 17.86 22.98
CA GLY A 168 34.63 17.71 23.96
C GLY A 168 36.02 17.36 23.36
N GLN A 169 36.14 17.29 22.03
CA GLN A 169 37.43 17.11 21.37
C GLN A 169 38.03 18.46 20.96
N PRO A 170 39.32 18.71 21.24
CA PRO A 170 40.00 19.93 20.81
C PRO A 170 39.93 20.10 19.29
N GLY A 171 39.71 21.33 18.82
CA GLY A 171 39.56 21.66 17.42
C GLY A 171 38.14 21.43 16.85
N THR A 172 37.19 20.97 17.67
CA THR A 172 35.77 20.95 17.26
C THR A 172 35.28 22.37 17.04
N ARG A 173 34.69 22.62 15.87
CA ARG A 173 34.18 23.94 15.47
C ARG A 173 32.68 23.96 15.37
N VAL A 174 32.07 25.03 15.90
CA VAL A 174 30.63 25.31 15.76
C VAL A 174 30.49 26.63 15.01
N PHE A 175 29.80 26.57 13.89
CA PHE A 175 29.51 27.69 12.99
C PHE A 175 28.10 28.18 13.28
N VAL A 176 27.96 29.45 13.64
CA VAL A 176 26.72 30.05 14.12
C VAL A 176 26.33 31.24 13.25
N ALA A 177 25.27 31.11 12.46
CA ALA A 177 24.68 32.22 11.72
C ALA A 177 23.75 33.00 12.65
N CYS A 178 24.14 34.19 13.05
CA CYS A 178 23.41 35.04 13.97
C CYS A 178 22.57 36.07 13.20
N TYR A 179 21.29 36.07 13.47
CA TYR A 179 20.34 36.93 12.81
C TYR A 179 20.37 38.38 13.30
N GLY A 180 20.33 39.31 12.36
CA GLY A 180 20.13 40.71 12.64
C GLY A 180 19.34 41.39 11.52
N THR A 181 18.59 42.43 11.86
CA THR A 181 17.82 43.20 10.87
C THR A 181 18.69 44.22 10.11
N SER A 182 19.90 44.43 10.57
CA SER A 182 20.93 45.25 9.91
C SER A 182 22.28 44.54 9.96
N ALA A 183 23.19 44.93 9.08
CA ALA A 183 24.55 44.39 9.04
C ALA A 183 25.33 44.59 10.38
N ALA A 184 25.02 45.61 11.15
CA ALA A 184 25.62 45.87 12.46
C ALA A 184 25.10 44.93 13.57
N GLN A 185 23.94 44.31 13.37
CA GLN A 185 23.29 43.39 14.31
C GLN A 185 23.48 41.92 13.94
N ALA A 186 23.91 41.64 12.72
CA ALA A 186 24.13 40.30 12.20
C ALA A 186 25.59 39.89 12.39
N SER A 187 25.84 38.64 12.74
CA SER A 187 27.18 38.08 12.81
C SER A 187 27.22 36.63 12.28
N CYS A 188 28.36 36.29 11.69
CA CYS A 188 28.76 34.94 11.37
C CYS A 188 29.91 34.57 12.31
N GLU A 189 29.68 33.64 13.22
CA GLU A 189 30.61 33.31 14.31
C GLU A 189 31.11 31.87 14.12
N VAL A 190 32.42 31.71 14.42
CA VAL A 190 33.04 30.40 14.53
C VAL A 190 33.58 30.22 15.93
N TRP A 191 33.05 29.26 16.64
CA TRP A 191 33.50 28.88 17.97
C TRP A 191 34.29 27.58 17.89
N GLU A 192 35.41 27.51 18.63
CA GLU A 192 36.28 26.35 18.66
C GLU A 192 36.50 25.87 20.10
N PHE A 193 36.45 24.57 20.32
CA PHE A 193 36.80 23.97 21.60
C PHE A 193 38.30 23.79 21.71
N ASP A 194 38.93 24.46 22.65
CA ASP A 194 40.41 24.45 22.84
C ASP A 194 40.92 23.23 23.63
N GLY A 195 40.01 22.37 24.10
CA GLY A 195 40.28 21.24 24.98
C GLY A 195 39.84 21.47 26.42
N SER A 196 39.51 22.72 26.80
CA SER A 196 39.02 23.09 28.13
C SER A 196 37.75 23.95 28.10
N SER A 197 37.64 24.80 27.10
CA SER A 197 36.52 25.74 26.95
C SER A 197 36.21 26.06 25.49
N TRP A 198 35.04 26.65 25.28
CA TRP A 198 34.64 27.18 23.96
C TRP A 198 35.18 28.61 23.83
N VAL A 199 35.97 28.85 22.79
CA VAL A 199 36.51 30.17 22.48
C VAL A 199 35.97 30.66 21.13
N LEU A 200 35.72 31.95 21.01
CA LEU A 200 35.33 32.57 19.74
C LEU A 200 36.56 32.66 18.82
N ALA A 201 36.69 31.70 17.93
CA ALA A 201 37.81 31.60 17.01
C ALA A 201 37.78 32.69 15.92
N ALA A 202 36.59 33.07 15.47
CA ALA A 202 36.38 34.14 14.51
C ALA A 202 35.01 34.81 14.67
N SER A 203 35.00 36.14 14.56
CA SER A 203 33.78 36.91 14.33
C SER A 203 33.90 37.58 12.97
N LEU A 204 33.18 37.08 12.00
CA LEU A 204 33.28 37.46 10.58
C LEU A 204 32.35 38.64 10.22
N GLY A 205 31.70 39.22 11.21
CA GLY A 205 30.68 40.22 10.98
C GLY A 205 29.51 39.61 10.18
N SER A 206 28.85 40.42 9.39
CA SER A 206 27.74 39.95 8.53
C SER A 206 28.18 39.31 7.22
N LEU A 207 29.45 39.32 6.86
CA LEU A 207 29.96 38.95 5.51
C LEU A 207 29.20 39.67 4.36
N GLY A 208 28.63 40.85 4.64
CA GLY A 208 27.74 41.53 3.70
C GLY A 208 26.35 40.90 3.55
N LEU A 209 26.04 39.79 4.23
CA LEU A 209 24.75 39.15 4.21
C LEU A 209 23.73 39.98 5.01
N VAL A 210 22.57 40.17 4.42
CA VAL A 210 21.40 40.73 5.12
C VAL A 210 20.66 39.56 5.74
N ARG A 211 20.56 39.50 7.08
CA ARG A 211 19.92 38.42 7.82
C ARG A 211 20.57 37.04 7.57
N PRO A 212 21.82 36.80 8.04
CA PRO A 212 22.41 35.48 8.06
C PRO A 212 21.44 34.48 8.68
N PHE A 213 21.19 33.37 7.99
CA PHE A 213 20.11 32.46 8.38
C PHE A 213 20.56 31.01 8.50
N GLY A 214 21.30 30.50 7.52
CA GLY A 214 21.82 29.16 7.47
C GLY A 214 23.32 29.12 7.28
N VAL A 215 23.93 28.03 7.71
CA VAL A 215 25.34 27.71 7.45
C VAL A 215 25.50 26.22 7.26
N THR A 216 26.40 25.83 6.35
CA THR A 216 26.82 24.43 6.17
C THR A 216 28.35 24.40 5.99
N VAL A 217 28.96 23.22 6.19
CA VAL A 217 30.41 23.02 6.13
C VAL A 217 30.71 21.84 5.23
N ASP A 218 31.67 21.99 4.33
CA ASP A 218 32.11 20.92 3.44
C ASP A 218 33.15 19.97 4.10
N GLY A 219 33.48 18.90 3.37
CA GLY A 219 34.47 17.92 3.82
C GLY A 219 35.87 18.47 4.10
N GLU A 220 36.28 19.57 3.47
CA GLU A 220 37.54 20.23 3.69
C GLU A 220 37.54 21.21 4.89
N GLY A 221 36.33 21.62 5.35
CA GLY A 221 36.14 22.57 6.44
C GLY A 221 35.89 24.00 6.00
N ASN A 222 35.64 24.24 4.73
CA ASN A 222 35.13 25.54 4.29
C ASN A 222 33.64 25.64 4.66
N SER A 223 33.18 26.84 5.00
CA SER A 223 31.80 27.09 5.39
C SER A 223 31.07 27.98 4.38
N TYR A 224 29.78 27.69 4.19
CA TYR A 224 28.92 28.41 3.25
C TYR A 224 27.76 29.02 4.05
N TRP A 225 27.69 30.33 4.01
CA TRP A 225 26.80 31.15 4.83
C TRP A 225 25.71 31.73 3.99
N LEU A 226 24.45 31.50 4.40
CA LEU A 226 23.25 31.82 3.65
C LEU A 226 22.52 33.03 4.21
N SER A 227 22.06 33.91 3.32
CA SER A 227 21.20 35.05 3.64
C SER A 227 19.72 34.69 3.39
N SER A 228 18.84 35.04 4.35
CA SER A 228 17.38 34.98 4.11
C SER A 228 16.84 36.31 3.52
N SER A 229 17.46 36.82 2.48
CA SER A 229 17.10 38.05 1.80
C SER A 229 16.81 37.80 0.34
N SER A 230 15.85 38.55 -0.26
CA SER A 230 15.62 38.57 -1.68
C SER A 230 16.64 39.39 -2.48
N SER A 231 17.60 40.01 -1.80
CA SER A 231 18.69 40.79 -2.42
C SER A 231 20.05 40.13 -2.17
N PRO A 232 20.96 40.13 -3.14
CA PRO A 232 22.32 39.60 -2.99
C PRO A 232 23.14 40.40 -1.97
N PRO A 233 24.22 39.79 -1.39
CA PRO A 233 24.65 38.43 -1.64
C PRO A 233 23.74 37.38 -0.98
N PHE A 234 23.52 36.25 -1.67
CA PHE A 234 22.68 35.18 -1.15
C PHE A 234 23.48 34.17 -0.34
N VAL A 235 24.68 33.82 -0.82
CA VAL A 235 25.62 32.89 -0.17
C VAL A 235 27.01 33.45 -0.19
N LYS A 236 27.78 33.21 0.86
CA LYS A 236 29.19 33.52 0.99
C LYS A 236 29.99 32.32 1.43
N LYS A 237 31.17 32.10 0.82
CA LYS A 237 32.11 31.06 1.22
C LYS A 237 33.16 31.62 2.10
N VAL A 238 33.46 30.91 3.19
CA VAL A 238 34.59 31.18 4.10
C VAL A 238 35.46 29.94 4.09
N THR A 239 36.76 30.15 3.84
CA THR A 239 37.72 29.04 3.81
C THR A 239 37.91 28.41 5.19
N LYS A 240 38.48 27.22 5.24
CA LYS A 240 38.83 26.52 6.48
C LYS A 240 39.79 27.32 7.39
N PHE A 241 40.46 28.32 6.85
CA PHE A 241 41.33 29.24 7.59
C PHE A 241 40.60 30.48 8.14
N LEU A 242 39.27 30.49 8.02
CA LEU A 242 38.36 31.52 8.54
C LEU A 242 38.48 32.88 7.83
N PHE A 243 38.80 32.86 6.54
CA PHE A 243 38.76 34.04 5.67
C PHE A 243 37.70 33.91 4.58
N GLU A 244 36.96 35.01 4.32
CA GLU A 244 36.07 35.04 3.16
C GLU A 244 36.86 34.73 1.88
N ASP A 245 36.28 33.91 1.01
CA ASP A 245 36.84 33.63 -0.33
C ASP A 245 36.30 34.67 -1.32
N PRO A 246 37.02 35.72 -1.66
CA PRO A 246 36.52 36.81 -2.50
C PRO A 246 36.41 36.41 -3.96
N ALA A 247 37.06 35.32 -4.38
CA ALA A 247 36.97 34.77 -5.74
C ALA A 247 35.74 33.89 -5.92
N TRP A 248 35.15 33.38 -4.86
CA TRP A 248 33.98 32.55 -4.92
C TRP A 248 32.70 33.38 -5.04
N THR A 249 31.87 33.06 -6.01
CA THR A 249 30.62 33.76 -6.26
C THR A 249 29.44 32.81 -6.41
N PHE A 250 28.32 33.16 -5.79
CA PHE A 250 27.06 32.45 -5.97
C PHE A 250 26.20 33.11 -7.02
N THR A 251 25.73 32.34 -7.98
CA THR A 251 24.85 32.82 -9.05
C THR A 251 23.42 32.30 -8.83
N LYS A 252 22.50 33.21 -8.53
CA LYS A 252 21.07 32.87 -8.50
C LYS A 252 20.59 32.47 -9.91
N PRO A 253 19.88 31.31 -10.05
CA PRO A 253 19.35 30.92 -11.34
C PRO A 253 18.45 31.98 -11.97
N ALA A 254 18.64 32.29 -13.26
CA ALA A 254 17.93 33.35 -13.95
C ALA A 254 16.41 33.15 -14.00
N PHE A 255 15.96 31.89 -14.03
CA PHE A 255 14.55 31.55 -14.04
C PHE A 255 13.84 31.80 -12.71
N MET A 256 14.57 32.01 -11.61
CA MET A 256 13.98 32.34 -10.31
C MET A 256 13.64 33.82 -10.23
N GLY A 257 12.42 34.11 -9.81
CA GLY A 257 11.89 35.47 -9.70
C GLY A 257 12.60 36.36 -8.66
N THR A 258 12.28 37.62 -8.64
CA THR A 258 12.86 38.61 -7.71
C THR A 258 12.48 38.35 -6.25
N SER A 259 11.38 37.63 -6.00
CA SER A 259 10.93 37.25 -4.66
C SER A 259 11.63 36.02 -4.10
N TRP A 260 12.55 35.39 -4.85
CA TRP A 260 13.29 34.23 -4.36
C TRP A 260 14.13 34.62 -3.14
N THR A 261 13.85 33.95 -2.03
CA THR A 261 14.49 34.20 -0.75
C THR A 261 14.98 32.85 -0.19
N PRO A 262 16.28 32.63 -0.02
CA PRO A 262 16.80 31.38 0.54
C PRO A 262 16.30 31.10 1.95
N GLY A 263 16.01 29.83 2.25
CA GLY A 263 15.45 29.38 3.53
C GLY A 263 16.32 28.42 4.31
N GLY A 264 17.08 27.56 3.66
CA GLY A 264 18.00 26.60 4.28
C GLY A 264 19.10 26.19 3.32
N ILE A 265 20.22 25.71 3.85
CA ILE A 265 21.36 25.21 3.11
C ILE A 265 21.89 23.92 3.74
N ALA A 266 22.22 22.92 2.93
CA ALA A 266 22.79 21.66 3.39
C ALA A 266 23.84 21.15 2.39
N TYR A 267 25.03 20.82 2.90
CA TYR A 267 26.10 20.16 2.15
C TYR A 267 25.87 18.66 2.07
N VAL A 268 26.24 18.05 0.95
CA VAL A 268 26.18 16.62 0.67
C VAL A 268 27.50 16.16 0.07
N ASN A 269 28.01 15.05 0.58
CA ASN A 269 29.10 14.29 -0.02
C ASN A 269 28.49 13.05 -0.70
N ASP A 270 28.48 13.02 -2.02
CA ASP A 270 27.87 11.98 -2.85
C ASP A 270 28.91 11.31 -3.76
N PRO A 271 29.66 10.33 -3.25
CA PRO A 271 30.67 9.64 -4.04
C PRO A 271 30.08 8.81 -5.20
N GLN A 272 28.76 8.67 -5.26
CA GLN A 272 28.07 7.97 -6.35
C GLN A 272 27.73 8.88 -7.54
N ASP A 273 27.87 10.21 -7.39
CA ASP A 273 27.79 11.16 -8.50
C ASP A 273 29.20 11.56 -8.95
N PRO A 274 29.79 10.88 -9.95
CA PRO A 274 31.16 11.16 -10.38
C PRO A 274 31.35 12.54 -11.04
N GLN A 275 30.25 13.19 -11.42
CA GLN A 275 30.28 14.53 -12.01
C GLN A 275 30.23 15.62 -10.94
N ASN A 276 29.50 15.37 -9.85
CA ASN A 276 29.35 16.28 -8.73
C ASN A 276 29.44 15.49 -7.42
N PRO A 277 30.64 15.02 -7.02
CA PRO A 277 30.79 14.20 -5.82
C PRO A 277 30.53 15.00 -4.53
N GLU A 278 30.54 16.31 -4.63
CA GLU A 278 30.18 17.23 -3.54
C GLU A 278 29.32 18.35 -4.09
N TYR A 279 28.28 18.70 -3.37
CA TYR A 279 27.36 19.77 -3.72
C TYR A 279 26.60 20.28 -2.48
N PHE A 280 25.84 21.35 -2.65
CA PHE A 280 24.92 21.78 -1.60
C PHE A 280 23.53 22.08 -2.16
N TYR A 281 22.54 21.89 -1.31
CA TYR A 281 21.16 22.27 -1.57
C TYR A 281 20.82 23.61 -0.93
N ILE A 282 19.94 24.36 -1.58
CA ILE A 282 19.28 25.54 -1.00
C ILE A 282 17.77 25.39 -1.17
N SER A 283 17.02 25.51 -0.07
CA SER A 283 15.58 25.71 -0.11
C SER A 283 15.24 27.20 -0.21
N ALA A 284 14.01 27.51 -0.59
CA ALA A 284 13.57 28.89 -0.71
C ALA A 284 12.26 29.15 0.05
N PHE A 285 12.22 30.26 0.81
CA PHE A 285 11.02 30.81 1.39
C PHE A 285 10.07 31.27 0.28
N PHE A 286 8.78 31.28 0.54
CA PHE A 286 7.70 31.76 -0.35
C PHE A 286 7.56 31.00 -1.67
N THR A 287 8.41 30.00 -1.92
CA THR A 287 8.30 29.07 -3.03
C THR A 287 8.56 27.66 -2.51
N THR A 288 7.86 26.67 -3.00
CA THR A 288 8.14 25.26 -2.65
C THR A 288 9.25 24.75 -3.56
N SER A 289 10.45 25.27 -3.40
CA SER A 289 11.58 24.91 -4.27
C SER A 289 12.82 24.57 -3.45
N VAL A 290 13.53 23.53 -3.90
CA VAL A 290 14.84 23.13 -3.43
C VAL A 290 15.72 22.98 -4.66
N MET A 291 16.90 23.56 -4.60
CA MET A 291 17.84 23.59 -5.72
C MET A 291 19.19 23.06 -5.30
N ARG A 292 19.83 22.29 -6.19
CA ARG A 292 21.17 21.74 -6.02
C ARG A 292 22.18 22.61 -6.78
N PHE A 293 23.31 22.86 -6.14
CA PHE A 293 24.40 23.68 -6.67
C PHE A 293 25.73 22.96 -6.52
N THR A 294 26.63 23.15 -7.47
CA THR A 294 28.03 22.74 -7.35
C THR A 294 28.71 23.48 -6.19
N MET A 295 29.85 22.97 -5.74
CA MET A 295 30.66 23.66 -4.71
C MET A 295 31.17 25.00 -5.22
N ASP A 296 31.18 25.28 -6.50
CA ASP A 296 31.50 26.57 -7.12
C ASP A 296 30.28 27.50 -7.27
N GLY A 297 29.14 27.13 -6.69
CA GLY A 297 27.94 27.97 -6.65
C GLY A 297 27.11 28.01 -7.93
N GLN A 298 27.31 27.04 -8.85
CA GLN A 298 26.55 26.95 -10.11
C GLN A 298 25.33 26.01 -9.94
N TYR A 299 24.21 26.38 -10.53
CA TYR A 299 22.99 25.57 -10.54
C TYR A 299 23.17 24.26 -11.30
N ILE A 300 22.75 23.16 -10.69
CA ILE A 300 22.73 21.82 -11.30
C ILE A 300 21.29 21.46 -11.69
N ASP A 301 20.43 21.29 -10.70
CA ASP A 301 19.04 20.84 -10.84
C ASP A 301 18.21 21.23 -9.60
N GLY A 302 16.94 20.82 -9.57
CA GLY A 302 16.09 21.07 -8.43
C GLY A 302 14.70 20.50 -8.58
N TYR A 303 13.89 20.72 -7.57
CA TYR A 303 12.50 20.29 -7.54
C TYR A 303 11.59 21.29 -6.82
N GLY A 304 10.29 21.14 -7.04
CA GLY A 304 9.27 21.94 -6.40
C GLY A 304 8.21 22.46 -7.39
N ASN A 305 7.40 23.41 -6.94
CA ASN A 305 6.41 24.02 -7.81
C ASN A 305 7.00 25.15 -8.68
N THR A 306 6.23 25.60 -9.65
CA THR A 306 6.64 26.66 -10.59
C THR A 306 6.30 28.08 -10.14
N ASN A 307 5.71 28.25 -8.95
CA ASN A 307 5.19 29.54 -8.48
C ASN A 307 6.27 30.61 -8.20
N GLY A 308 7.55 30.21 -8.15
CA GLY A 308 8.67 31.11 -7.92
C GLY A 308 9.41 31.54 -9.18
N TYR A 309 8.95 31.16 -10.36
CA TYR A 309 9.65 31.51 -11.61
C TYR A 309 9.46 32.96 -11.99
N ALA A 310 10.46 33.53 -12.59
CA ALA A 310 10.32 34.81 -13.26
C ALA A 310 9.36 34.67 -14.45
N PRO A 311 8.52 35.69 -14.73
CA PRO A 311 7.59 35.63 -15.84
C PRO A 311 8.26 35.24 -17.16
N GLY A 312 7.76 34.19 -17.81
CA GLY A 312 8.28 33.70 -19.09
C GLY A 312 9.62 32.94 -19.01
N GLN A 313 10.12 32.68 -17.82
CA GLN A 313 11.36 31.90 -17.61
C GLN A 313 11.03 30.48 -17.18
N GLN A 314 11.86 29.54 -17.62
CA GLN A 314 11.79 28.12 -17.26
C GLN A 314 13.19 27.64 -16.87
N PRO A 315 13.31 26.64 -15.99
CA PRO A 315 14.61 25.98 -15.78
C PRO A 315 15.05 25.29 -17.08
N PRO A 316 16.37 25.05 -17.23
CA PRO A 316 16.85 24.28 -18.37
C PRO A 316 16.10 22.94 -18.48
N PRO A 317 15.75 22.47 -19.69
CA PRO A 317 15.05 21.20 -19.88
C PRO A 317 15.76 20.05 -19.16
N GLY A 318 14.99 19.23 -18.46
CA GLY A 318 15.50 18.07 -17.71
C GLY A 318 16.16 18.40 -16.37
N THR A 319 16.30 19.67 -15.96
CA THR A 319 16.91 20.05 -14.69
C THR A 319 15.91 20.34 -13.57
N TRP A 320 14.61 20.14 -13.79
CA TRP A 320 13.58 20.43 -12.79
C TRP A 320 12.52 19.35 -12.70
N THR A 321 12.30 18.88 -11.49
CA THR A 321 11.19 17.96 -11.19
C THR A 321 10.04 18.74 -10.53
N VAL A 322 8.87 18.72 -11.15
CA VAL A 322 7.70 19.38 -10.61
C VAL A 322 7.10 18.50 -9.51
N PHE A 323 7.06 19.01 -8.28
CA PHE A 323 6.38 18.40 -7.15
C PHE A 323 5.28 19.31 -6.61
N THR A 324 4.14 18.68 -6.27
CA THR A 324 3.10 19.33 -5.47
C THR A 324 3.03 18.60 -4.12
N PHE A 325 3.49 19.25 -3.06
CA PHE A 325 3.30 18.73 -1.72
C PHE A 325 1.81 18.82 -1.36
N SER A 326 1.26 17.74 -0.79
CA SER A 326 -0.18 17.65 -0.49
C SER A 326 -0.57 18.65 0.61
N GLY A 327 -1.47 19.59 0.29
CA GLY A 327 -2.01 20.56 1.27
C GLY A 327 -2.76 21.71 0.59
N PRO A 328 -3.70 22.36 1.28
CA PRO A 328 -4.51 23.44 0.73
C PRO A 328 -3.72 24.74 0.62
N GLY A 329 -3.47 25.19 -0.61
CA GLY A 329 -2.97 26.56 -0.93
C GLY A 329 -1.51 26.83 -0.59
N GLY A 330 -0.90 27.80 -1.24
CA GLY A 330 0.38 28.49 -1.02
C GLY A 330 1.45 27.81 -0.16
N ASN A 331 2.10 26.78 -0.66
CA ASN A 331 3.13 26.03 0.06
C ASN A 331 4.45 26.81 0.10
N ASN A 332 5.09 26.89 1.26
CA ASN A 332 6.41 27.51 1.42
C ASN A 332 7.38 26.50 2.04
N THR A 333 8.53 26.29 1.40
CA THR A 333 9.63 25.53 2.01
C THR A 333 10.36 26.43 3.00
N VAL A 334 10.38 26.06 4.28
CA VAL A 334 10.92 26.92 5.34
C VAL A 334 12.34 26.53 5.73
N TRP A 335 12.57 25.23 5.97
CA TRP A 335 13.85 24.68 6.35
C TRP A 335 14.16 23.41 5.58
N MET A 336 15.44 23.13 5.44
CA MET A 336 15.90 21.87 4.88
C MET A 336 17.17 21.37 5.53
N THR A 337 17.37 20.07 5.43
CA THR A 337 18.64 19.37 5.63
C THR A 337 18.77 18.28 4.55
N ALA A 338 19.93 17.67 4.46
CA ALA A 338 20.18 16.57 3.52
C ALA A 338 21.09 15.52 4.17
N ASP A 339 21.05 14.30 3.67
CA ASP A 339 22.01 13.25 4.00
C ASP A 339 22.93 12.94 2.79
N ASP A 340 23.89 12.04 2.99
CA ASP A 340 24.82 11.62 1.96
C ASP A 340 24.28 10.50 1.06
N ASP A 341 23.05 10.03 1.34
CA ASP A 341 22.31 9.04 0.54
C ASP A 341 21.31 9.70 -0.42
N ARG A 342 21.59 10.92 -0.84
CA ARG A 342 20.80 11.70 -1.82
C ARG A 342 19.39 12.05 -1.38
N ASN A 343 19.13 12.08 -0.07
CA ASN A 343 17.84 12.54 0.40
C ASN A 343 17.94 13.98 0.88
N THR A 344 16.91 14.74 0.57
CA THR A 344 16.64 16.04 1.19
C THR A 344 15.44 15.92 2.12
N TYR A 345 15.51 16.57 3.24
CA TYR A 345 14.45 16.64 4.23
C TYR A 345 13.97 18.08 4.26
N VAL A 346 12.70 18.30 3.97
CA VAL A 346 12.14 19.64 3.85
C VAL A 346 10.98 19.83 4.80
N LEU A 347 10.96 20.98 5.46
CA LEU A 347 9.82 21.42 6.24
C LEU A 347 8.99 22.36 5.39
N VAL A 348 7.75 21.97 5.12
CA VAL A 348 6.80 22.73 4.30
C VAL A 348 5.71 23.30 5.17
N ARG A 349 5.49 24.60 5.05
CA ARG A 349 4.46 25.33 5.76
C ARG A 349 3.22 25.53 4.89
N TYR A 350 2.05 25.35 5.49
CA TYR A 350 0.77 25.64 4.89
C TYR A 350 0.06 26.76 5.68
N PRO A 351 -0.63 27.70 5.02
CA PRO A 351 -1.46 28.68 5.72
C PRO A 351 -2.54 27.99 6.55
N GLY A 352 -2.58 28.28 7.87
CA GLY A 352 -3.62 27.75 8.76
C GLY A 352 -3.48 26.28 9.18
N ILE A 353 -2.38 25.59 8.81
CA ILE A 353 -2.10 24.21 9.18
C ILE A 353 -0.70 24.10 9.75
N LEU A 354 -0.47 23.12 10.63
CA LEU A 354 0.88 22.81 11.15
C LEU A 354 1.83 22.46 10.00
N PRO A 355 3.09 22.95 10.04
CA PRO A 355 4.12 22.55 9.09
C PRO A 355 4.29 21.04 9.06
N GLN A 356 4.54 20.50 7.88
CA GLN A 356 4.80 19.08 7.68
C GLN A 356 6.22 18.88 7.13
N ALA A 357 6.89 17.84 7.61
CA ALA A 357 8.19 17.46 7.11
C ALA A 357 8.06 16.36 6.05
N TYR A 358 8.90 16.43 5.04
CA TYR A 358 8.96 15.45 3.95
C TYR A 358 10.40 15.09 3.65
N LYS A 359 10.62 13.82 3.33
CA LYS A 359 11.85 13.33 2.72
C LYS A 359 11.64 13.22 1.21
N VAL A 360 12.57 13.75 0.42
CA VAL A 360 12.60 13.67 -1.04
C VAL A 360 13.94 13.09 -1.47
N HIS A 361 13.90 12.05 -2.32
CA HIS A 361 15.11 11.35 -2.77
C HIS A 361 15.53 11.79 -4.17
N LEU A 362 16.81 12.06 -4.37
CA LEU A 362 17.43 12.21 -5.69
C LEU A 362 17.81 10.83 -6.22
N GLN A 363 17.09 10.39 -7.21
CA GLN A 363 17.25 9.06 -7.76
C GLN A 363 18.59 8.91 -8.51
N GLY A 364 19.34 7.89 -8.14
CA GLY A 364 20.52 7.44 -8.87
C GLY A 364 20.19 6.39 -9.96
N VAL A 365 21.17 6.06 -10.80
CA VAL A 365 21.04 4.96 -11.75
C VAL A 365 20.92 3.64 -10.96
N PRO A 366 20.01 2.73 -11.33
CA PRO A 366 19.88 1.47 -10.60
C PRO A 366 21.13 0.60 -10.76
N SER A 367 21.35 -0.29 -9.79
CA SER A 367 22.37 -1.34 -9.92
C SER A 367 22.02 -2.27 -11.09
N PRO A 368 23.02 -2.89 -11.77
CA PRO A 368 22.77 -3.80 -12.86
C PRO A 368 22.08 -5.09 -12.38
N PRO A 369 21.21 -5.69 -13.20
CA PRO A 369 20.71 -7.04 -12.94
C PRO A 369 21.83 -8.07 -13.12
N SER A 370 21.67 -9.27 -12.56
CA SER A 370 22.62 -10.39 -12.67
C SER A 370 21.95 -11.67 -13.16
N ASP A 371 22.74 -12.71 -13.37
CA ASP A 371 22.31 -14.10 -13.63
C ASP A 371 21.26 -14.22 -14.75
N LEU A 372 21.53 -13.56 -15.88
CA LEU A 372 20.65 -13.66 -17.03
C LEU A 372 20.63 -15.08 -17.59
N GLU A 373 19.48 -15.73 -17.48
CA GLU A 373 19.17 -17.04 -18.08
C GLU A 373 18.29 -16.85 -19.32
N VAL A 374 18.58 -17.60 -20.36
CA VAL A 374 17.75 -17.69 -21.56
C VAL A 374 17.36 -19.14 -21.82
N SER A 375 16.07 -19.40 -22.06
CA SER A 375 15.53 -20.75 -22.28
C SER A 375 14.35 -20.71 -23.24
N ASN A 376 13.92 -21.87 -23.74
CA ASN A 376 12.65 -22.00 -24.41
C ASN A 376 11.54 -22.29 -23.39
N ASP A 377 10.37 -21.71 -23.60
CA ASP A 377 9.15 -22.09 -22.90
C ASP A 377 8.51 -23.34 -23.52
N VAL A 378 7.36 -23.81 -22.98
CA VAL A 378 6.64 -24.99 -23.50
C VAL A 378 6.16 -24.82 -24.94
N TYR A 379 6.00 -23.63 -25.45
CA TYR A 379 5.64 -23.35 -26.84
C TYR A 379 6.88 -23.22 -27.75
N GLY A 380 8.07 -23.37 -27.18
CA GLY A 380 9.32 -23.20 -27.91
C GLY A 380 9.75 -21.74 -28.08
N GLN A 381 9.02 -20.77 -27.50
CA GLN A 381 9.40 -19.37 -27.56
C GLN A 381 10.58 -19.08 -26.61
N ILE A 382 11.32 -18.02 -26.88
CA ILE A 382 12.46 -17.64 -26.05
C ILE A 382 11.98 -16.82 -24.87
N ARG A 383 12.34 -17.25 -23.65
CA ARG A 383 12.10 -16.52 -22.40
C ARG A 383 13.42 -16.15 -21.73
N LEU A 384 13.40 -14.99 -21.08
CA LEU A 384 14.50 -14.44 -20.32
C LEU A 384 14.10 -14.35 -18.85
N LYS A 385 15.03 -14.67 -17.96
CA LYS A 385 14.92 -14.54 -16.52
C LYS A 385 16.23 -13.98 -15.99
N TRP A 386 16.18 -13.08 -15.05
CA TRP A 386 17.36 -12.52 -14.39
C TRP A 386 17.10 -12.27 -12.91
N THR A 387 18.18 -12.10 -12.16
CA THR A 387 18.12 -11.67 -10.76
C THR A 387 18.03 -10.15 -10.75
N PRO A 388 16.97 -9.56 -10.15
CA PRO A 388 16.85 -8.12 -10.00
C PRO A 388 17.95 -7.60 -9.05
N PRO A 389 18.39 -6.34 -9.19
CA PRO A 389 19.25 -5.72 -8.20
C PRO A 389 18.56 -5.70 -6.82
N PRO A 390 19.33 -5.73 -5.72
CA PRO A 390 18.77 -5.61 -4.38
C PRO A 390 17.90 -4.36 -4.24
N PRO A 391 16.82 -4.43 -3.45
CA PRO A 391 15.97 -3.27 -3.20
C PRO A 391 16.78 -2.11 -2.63
N SER A 392 16.62 -0.95 -3.24
CA SER A 392 17.25 0.30 -2.83
C SER A 392 16.34 1.49 -3.18
N THR A 393 16.72 2.68 -2.74
CA THR A 393 16.06 3.92 -3.15
C THR A 393 16.16 4.17 -4.66
N ASP A 394 17.19 3.59 -5.30
CA ASP A 394 17.43 3.67 -6.74
C ASP A 394 16.91 2.45 -7.52
N SER A 395 15.98 1.71 -6.93
CA SER A 395 15.39 0.52 -7.58
C SER A 395 14.90 0.80 -8.99
N PRO A 396 15.03 -0.16 -9.91
CA PRO A 396 14.61 0.03 -11.29
C PRO A 396 13.10 0.23 -11.40
N THR A 397 12.69 1.04 -12.37
CA THR A 397 11.29 1.15 -12.83
C THR A 397 11.01 0.19 -13.99
N GLY A 398 12.04 -0.38 -14.59
CA GLY A 398 11.95 -1.34 -15.68
C GLY A 398 13.31 -1.85 -16.15
N TYR A 399 13.25 -2.63 -17.21
CA TYR A 399 14.45 -3.22 -17.82
C TYR A 399 14.43 -3.01 -19.33
N ASN A 400 15.60 -2.69 -19.89
CA ASN A 400 15.85 -2.63 -21.31
C ASN A 400 16.51 -3.93 -21.76
N ILE A 401 15.89 -4.56 -22.75
CA ILE A 401 16.32 -5.83 -23.33
C ILE A 401 17.09 -5.53 -24.61
N TYR A 402 18.32 -5.99 -24.65
CA TYR A 402 19.20 -5.88 -25.80
C TYR A 402 19.30 -7.23 -26.50
N ARG A 403 19.13 -7.24 -27.82
CA ARG A 403 19.18 -8.45 -28.63
C ARG A 403 20.07 -8.25 -29.83
N GLY A 404 20.76 -9.33 -30.26
CA GLY A 404 21.54 -9.35 -31.49
C GLY A 404 21.72 -10.78 -32.01
N THR A 405 22.26 -10.92 -33.20
CA THR A 405 22.63 -12.21 -33.84
C THR A 405 24.08 -12.60 -33.58
N SER A 406 24.82 -11.74 -32.89
CA SER A 406 26.16 -12.02 -32.36
C SER A 406 26.38 -11.35 -31.01
N PRO A 407 27.26 -11.89 -30.14
CA PRO A 407 27.47 -11.36 -28.79
C PRO A 407 28.08 -9.94 -28.78
N GLY A 408 28.73 -9.54 -29.86
CA GLY A 408 29.36 -8.20 -29.97
C GLY A 408 28.47 -7.12 -30.60
N SER A 409 27.25 -7.46 -31.03
CA SER A 409 26.36 -6.48 -31.70
C SER A 409 24.92 -6.58 -31.20
N LEU A 410 24.74 -6.20 -29.93
CA LEU A 410 23.41 -6.11 -29.32
C LEU A 410 22.87 -4.70 -29.49
N ALA A 411 21.60 -4.57 -29.84
CA ALA A 411 20.87 -3.31 -29.88
C ALA A 411 19.67 -3.36 -28.95
N LEU A 412 19.23 -2.19 -28.45
CA LEU A 412 17.99 -2.10 -27.71
C LEU A 412 16.84 -2.65 -28.56
N TYR A 413 16.17 -3.66 -28.02
CA TYR A 413 15.12 -4.39 -28.72
C TYR A 413 13.74 -4.19 -28.09
N ALA A 414 13.67 -4.21 -26.75
CA ALA A 414 12.43 -4.04 -26.02
C ALA A 414 12.67 -3.37 -24.67
N THR A 415 11.62 -2.78 -24.14
CA THR A 415 11.57 -2.28 -22.77
C THR A 415 10.42 -2.97 -22.05
N THR A 416 10.65 -3.40 -20.82
CA THR A 416 9.65 -4.04 -19.98
C THR A 416 9.54 -3.31 -18.65
N ASP A 417 8.51 -3.63 -17.87
CA ASP A 417 8.36 -3.15 -16.51
C ASP A 417 9.43 -3.75 -15.56
N ASP A 418 9.39 -3.43 -14.28
CA ASP A 418 10.40 -3.87 -13.31
C ASP A 418 10.30 -5.34 -12.91
N TYR A 419 9.46 -6.14 -13.55
CA TYR A 419 9.40 -7.57 -13.33
C TYR A 419 10.61 -8.26 -13.99
N PRO A 420 11.35 -9.16 -13.27
CA PRO A 420 12.64 -9.65 -13.74
C PRO A 420 12.52 -10.83 -14.72
N ARG A 421 11.55 -10.77 -15.61
CA ARG A 421 11.32 -11.76 -16.69
C ARG A 421 10.75 -11.09 -17.93
N TRP A 422 11.07 -11.65 -19.07
CA TRP A 422 10.56 -11.16 -20.35
C TRP A 422 10.52 -12.28 -21.38
N LYS A 423 9.63 -12.15 -22.37
CA LYS A 423 9.51 -13.07 -23.51
C LYS A 423 9.77 -12.37 -24.81
N ASP A 424 10.54 -13.03 -25.67
CA ASP A 424 10.66 -12.60 -27.05
C ASP A 424 9.49 -13.12 -27.87
N ALA A 425 8.55 -12.23 -28.17
CA ALA A 425 7.40 -12.53 -29.01
C ALA A 425 7.84 -12.59 -30.49
N LEU A 426 8.52 -13.64 -30.88
CA LEU A 426 9.07 -13.86 -32.22
C LEU A 426 8.00 -14.21 -33.26
N GLN A 427 6.96 -13.40 -33.37
CA GLN A 427 5.93 -13.59 -34.36
C GLN A 427 6.47 -13.36 -35.77
N GLY A 428 6.49 -14.42 -36.60
CA GLY A 428 6.82 -14.33 -38.02
C GLY A 428 8.30 -14.13 -38.34
N ILE A 429 9.20 -14.29 -37.36
CA ILE A 429 10.65 -14.26 -37.60
C ILE A 429 11.12 -15.66 -38.04
N SER A 430 11.62 -15.77 -39.25
CA SER A 430 12.29 -16.97 -39.79
C SER A 430 13.67 -16.58 -40.32
N PRO A 431 14.76 -17.19 -39.90
CA PRO A 431 14.87 -18.23 -38.86
C PRO A 431 14.73 -17.66 -37.45
N GLY A 432 14.25 -18.46 -36.50
CA GLY A 432 14.08 -18.11 -35.10
C GLY A 432 15.40 -18.09 -34.30
N GLY A 433 16.43 -17.46 -34.77
CA GLY A 433 17.74 -17.40 -34.14
C GLY A 433 18.92 -17.84 -34.99
N PRO A 434 20.13 -17.99 -34.43
CA PRO A 434 20.45 -17.82 -33.00
C PRO A 434 20.45 -16.34 -32.56
N PHE A 435 20.00 -16.13 -31.34
CA PHE A 435 19.99 -14.83 -30.72
C PHE A 435 20.85 -14.79 -29.46
N TYR A 436 21.32 -13.58 -29.14
CA TYR A 436 22.05 -13.23 -27.93
C TYR A 436 21.33 -12.08 -27.24
N TYR A 437 21.36 -12.10 -25.90
CA TYR A 437 20.64 -11.13 -25.09
C TYR A 437 21.51 -10.55 -23.98
N ALA A 438 21.23 -9.32 -23.61
CA ALA A 438 21.67 -8.68 -22.38
C ALA A 438 20.55 -7.81 -21.83
N VAL A 439 20.55 -7.58 -20.54
CA VAL A 439 19.53 -6.81 -19.83
C VAL A 439 20.19 -5.69 -19.05
N LYS A 440 19.61 -4.50 -19.09
CA LYS A 440 19.95 -3.38 -18.22
C LYS A 440 18.72 -2.99 -17.43
N SER A 441 18.91 -2.66 -16.16
CA SER A 441 17.89 -1.98 -15.37
C SER A 441 17.88 -0.49 -15.70
N PHE A 442 16.73 0.17 -15.59
CA PHE A 442 16.63 1.61 -15.72
C PHE A 442 15.61 2.20 -14.75
N ASN A 443 15.78 3.48 -14.48
CA ASN A 443 14.83 4.34 -13.77
C ASN A 443 14.87 5.74 -14.37
N GLY A 444 14.27 6.73 -13.68
CA GLY A 444 14.27 8.12 -14.14
C GLY A 444 15.66 8.77 -14.27
N ALA A 445 16.67 8.24 -13.58
CA ALA A 445 18.05 8.75 -13.62
C ALA A 445 18.87 8.15 -14.78
N GLY A 446 18.48 7.01 -15.33
CA GLY A 446 19.17 6.39 -16.46
C GLY A 446 19.23 4.87 -16.42
N GLU A 447 20.13 4.30 -17.25
CA GLU A 447 20.36 2.87 -17.36
C GLU A 447 21.60 2.41 -16.58
N SER A 448 21.52 1.19 -16.04
CA SER A 448 22.65 0.48 -15.44
C SER A 448 23.66 -0.04 -16.49
N ALA A 449 24.76 -0.62 -16.01
CA ALA A 449 25.54 -1.55 -16.80
C ALA A 449 24.69 -2.77 -17.23
N ALA A 450 25.08 -3.43 -18.32
CA ALA A 450 24.39 -4.63 -18.79
C ALA A 450 24.77 -5.88 -18.00
N THR A 451 23.89 -6.89 -17.97
CA THR A 451 24.26 -8.26 -17.59
C THR A 451 25.36 -8.81 -18.51
N ALA A 452 25.97 -9.92 -18.13
CA ALA A 452 26.69 -10.77 -19.07
C ALA A 452 25.79 -11.15 -20.25
N VAL A 453 26.37 -11.28 -21.45
CA VAL A 453 25.64 -11.70 -22.65
C VAL A 453 25.28 -13.17 -22.56
N ALA A 454 23.99 -13.49 -22.67
CA ALA A 454 23.46 -14.86 -22.68
C ALA A 454 23.07 -15.28 -24.12
N GLY A 455 23.22 -16.55 -24.43
CA GLY A 455 23.00 -17.16 -25.74
C GLY A 455 24.24 -17.95 -26.22
N PRO A 456 24.23 -18.55 -27.45
CA PRO A 456 23.17 -18.48 -28.46
C PRO A 456 21.92 -19.31 -28.11
N ILE A 457 20.75 -18.78 -28.45
CA ILE A 457 19.48 -19.48 -28.33
C ILE A 457 18.62 -19.28 -29.57
N SER A 458 17.82 -20.27 -29.93
CA SER A 458 16.87 -20.21 -31.05
C SER A 458 15.49 -20.66 -30.58
N VAL A 459 14.46 -20.30 -31.33
CA VAL A 459 13.11 -20.87 -31.14
C VAL A 459 13.17 -22.38 -31.24
N GLY A 460 12.64 -23.08 -30.25
CA GLY A 460 12.63 -24.53 -30.14
C GLY A 460 11.31 -25.17 -30.60
N PRO A 461 11.22 -26.51 -30.54
CA PRO A 461 9.96 -27.20 -30.73
C PRO A 461 9.03 -26.98 -29.53
N SER A 462 7.72 -26.96 -29.76
CA SER A 462 6.73 -26.96 -28.70
C SER A 462 6.70 -28.28 -27.94
N THR A 463 6.68 -28.20 -26.63
CA THR A 463 6.47 -29.34 -25.71
C THR A 463 5.15 -29.18 -24.94
N ALA A 464 4.33 -28.20 -25.31
CA ALA A 464 3.08 -27.90 -24.64
C ALA A 464 2.10 -29.09 -24.71
N PRO A 465 1.31 -29.32 -23.66
CA PRO A 465 0.21 -30.26 -23.70
C PRO A 465 -0.78 -29.90 -24.84
N PRO A 466 -1.49 -30.88 -25.40
CA PRO A 466 -2.51 -30.59 -26.43
C PRO A 466 -3.55 -29.58 -25.93
N PRO A 467 -4.02 -28.69 -26.80
CA PRO A 467 -5.07 -27.73 -26.46
C PRO A 467 -6.30 -28.43 -25.83
N GLY A 468 -6.76 -27.90 -24.68
CA GLY A 468 -7.93 -28.44 -23.97
C GLY A 468 -7.71 -29.79 -23.28
N SER A 469 -6.49 -30.33 -23.25
CA SER A 469 -6.19 -31.61 -22.56
C SER A 469 -6.29 -31.50 -21.04
N ARG A 470 -6.24 -30.30 -20.49
CA ARG A 470 -6.47 -29.98 -19.08
C ARG A 470 -7.80 -29.21 -18.95
N GLY A 471 -8.47 -29.34 -17.81
CA GLY A 471 -9.78 -28.73 -17.56
C GLY A 471 -9.72 -27.21 -17.30
N VAL A 472 -10.07 -26.80 -16.09
CA VAL A 472 -10.15 -25.42 -15.66
C VAL A 472 -8.95 -25.07 -14.78
N ALA A 473 -8.33 -23.92 -15.02
CA ALA A 473 -7.38 -23.29 -14.13
C ALA A 473 -8.00 -22.06 -13.44
N LEU A 474 -7.85 -21.95 -12.13
CA LEU A 474 -8.29 -20.81 -11.34
C LEU A 474 -7.06 -20.07 -10.80
N SER A 475 -6.88 -18.81 -11.20
CA SER A 475 -5.75 -18.02 -10.74
C SER A 475 -5.96 -17.48 -9.32
N TYR A 476 -4.93 -17.56 -8.50
CA TYR A 476 -4.85 -16.94 -7.19
C TYR A 476 -3.75 -15.88 -7.19
N SER A 477 -4.06 -14.70 -6.67
CA SER A 477 -3.07 -13.63 -6.52
C SER A 477 -2.96 -13.19 -5.07
N GLU A 478 -1.78 -13.34 -4.47
CA GLU A 478 -1.51 -12.93 -3.08
C GLU A 478 -1.51 -11.40 -2.88
N VAL A 479 -1.34 -10.66 -3.96
CA VAL A 479 -1.40 -9.19 -3.94
C VAL A 479 -2.68 -8.67 -3.30
N ASN A 480 -3.74 -9.45 -3.36
CA ASN A 480 -5.03 -9.07 -2.82
C ASN A 480 -5.26 -9.55 -1.39
N ALA A 481 -4.43 -10.44 -0.87
CA ALA A 481 -4.51 -10.89 0.52
C ALA A 481 -4.13 -9.78 1.51
N ALA A 482 -3.20 -8.89 1.15
CA ALA A 482 -2.80 -7.74 1.96
C ALA A 482 -3.78 -6.55 1.88
N ASP A 483 -4.58 -6.48 0.82
CA ASP A 483 -5.56 -5.39 0.61
C ASP A 483 -6.89 -5.62 1.35
N THR A 484 -7.04 -6.76 2.01
CA THR A 484 -8.28 -7.18 2.69
C THR A 484 -8.69 -6.33 3.86
N ALA A 485 -7.73 -5.74 4.58
CA ALA A 485 -8.04 -4.82 5.68
C ALA A 485 -8.75 -3.54 5.19
N ASN A 486 -8.51 -3.15 3.93
CA ASN A 486 -9.04 -1.92 3.34
C ASN A 486 -10.12 -2.17 2.26
N ASN A 487 -10.28 -3.41 1.78
CA ASN A 487 -11.21 -3.73 0.70
C ASN A 487 -11.65 -5.21 0.75
N PRO A 488 -12.59 -5.56 1.64
CA PRO A 488 -13.00 -6.96 1.87
C PRO A 488 -13.55 -7.66 0.62
N GLY A 489 -13.92 -6.92 -0.44
CA GLY A 489 -14.41 -7.50 -1.70
C GLY A 489 -13.35 -8.27 -2.51
N TYR A 490 -12.06 -8.01 -2.31
CA TYR A 490 -11.01 -8.65 -3.12
C TYR A 490 -10.78 -10.12 -2.75
N ASN A 491 -10.66 -10.43 -1.48
CA ASN A 491 -10.53 -11.85 -1.03
C ASN A 491 -11.80 -12.64 -1.26
N GLY A 492 -12.94 -11.97 -1.17
CA GLY A 492 -14.24 -12.58 -1.44
C GLY A 492 -14.29 -13.18 -2.85
N SER A 493 -13.71 -12.53 -3.86
CA SER A 493 -13.84 -12.96 -5.26
C SER A 493 -13.12 -14.26 -5.60
N TRP A 494 -11.87 -14.43 -5.16
CA TRP A 494 -11.16 -15.70 -5.41
C TRP A 494 -11.81 -16.84 -4.67
N ALA A 495 -12.06 -16.63 -3.44
CA ALA A 495 -12.66 -17.58 -2.55
C ALA A 495 -14.09 -17.93 -2.98
N ALA A 496 -14.85 -16.95 -3.45
CA ALA A 496 -16.17 -17.17 -4.00
C ALA A 496 -16.12 -17.94 -5.34
N ALA A 497 -15.13 -17.67 -6.18
CA ALA A 497 -14.91 -18.42 -7.42
C ALA A 497 -14.58 -19.89 -7.13
N ARG A 498 -13.67 -20.13 -6.18
CA ARG A 498 -13.34 -21.47 -5.71
C ARG A 498 -14.59 -22.22 -5.23
N ARG A 499 -15.34 -21.64 -4.29
CA ARG A 499 -16.59 -22.23 -3.79
C ARG A 499 -17.58 -22.52 -4.89
N PHE A 500 -17.77 -21.54 -5.80
CA PHE A 500 -18.70 -21.70 -6.91
C PHE A 500 -18.37 -22.92 -7.77
N LEU A 501 -17.09 -23.14 -8.08
CA LEU A 501 -16.62 -24.28 -8.87
C LEU A 501 -16.77 -25.59 -8.08
N GLU A 502 -16.40 -25.60 -6.80
CA GLU A 502 -16.54 -26.76 -5.90
C GLU A 502 -18.01 -27.19 -5.76
N ASP A 503 -18.91 -26.23 -5.53
CA ASP A 503 -20.35 -26.49 -5.39
C ASP A 503 -21.01 -27.06 -6.67
N ARG A 504 -20.40 -26.81 -7.82
CA ARG A 504 -20.89 -27.33 -9.14
C ARG A 504 -20.07 -28.51 -9.63
N GLY A 505 -19.26 -29.09 -8.80
CA GLY A 505 -18.45 -30.26 -9.14
C GLY A 505 -17.49 -30.05 -10.31
N VAL A 506 -17.05 -28.80 -10.54
CA VAL A 506 -16.07 -28.46 -11.57
C VAL A 506 -14.68 -28.74 -11.03
N PRO A 507 -13.94 -29.73 -11.56
CA PRO A 507 -12.54 -29.90 -11.18
C PRO A 507 -11.71 -28.74 -11.74
N PHE A 508 -10.84 -28.18 -10.91
CA PHE A 508 -9.93 -27.11 -11.30
C PHE A 508 -8.60 -27.24 -10.58
N ASP A 509 -7.54 -26.73 -11.22
CA ASP A 509 -6.24 -26.55 -10.62
C ASP A 509 -6.06 -25.07 -10.23
N VAL A 510 -5.34 -24.81 -9.13
CA VAL A 510 -5.02 -23.46 -8.72
C VAL A 510 -3.67 -23.05 -9.29
N VAL A 511 -3.66 -21.94 -10.01
CA VAL A 511 -2.46 -21.34 -10.56
C VAL A 511 -2.12 -20.09 -9.78
N TYR A 512 -0.94 -20.05 -9.16
CA TYR A 512 -0.52 -18.95 -8.31
C TYR A 512 0.11 -17.83 -9.13
N ASP A 513 -0.35 -16.60 -8.88
CA ASP A 513 0.24 -15.36 -9.37
C ASP A 513 0.69 -14.51 -8.18
N ALA A 514 1.78 -14.94 -7.54
CA ALA A 514 2.38 -14.27 -6.40
C ALA A 514 3.21 -13.06 -6.87
N GLN A 515 2.61 -12.16 -7.61
CA GLN A 515 3.23 -10.89 -7.95
C GLN A 515 3.28 -9.99 -6.72
N ALA A 516 4.31 -9.14 -6.69
CA ALA A 516 4.57 -8.25 -5.57
C ALA A 516 3.31 -7.51 -5.09
N PRO A 517 3.09 -7.44 -3.78
CA PRO A 517 1.95 -6.73 -3.24
C PRO A 517 1.97 -5.28 -3.72
N SER A 518 0.82 -4.78 -4.14
CA SER A 518 0.59 -3.35 -4.32
C SER A 518 0.55 -2.69 -2.95
N VAL A 519 1.71 -2.57 -2.30
CA VAL A 519 1.78 -1.81 -1.06
C VAL A 519 1.97 -0.35 -1.45
N PRO A 520 1.10 0.56 -1.06
CA PRO A 520 1.43 1.97 -1.07
C PRO A 520 2.62 2.13 -0.12
N ALA A 521 3.78 2.48 -0.67
CA ALA A 521 4.97 2.90 0.09
C ALA A 521 5.60 1.91 1.08
N GLY A 522 5.50 0.59 0.86
CA GLY A 522 6.35 -0.39 1.58
C GLY A 522 7.62 -0.73 0.79
N PRO A 523 8.67 -1.29 1.44
CA PRO A 523 9.80 -1.83 0.72
C PRO A 523 9.26 -2.83 -0.31
N GLN A 524 9.56 -2.57 -1.56
CA GLN A 524 8.99 -3.31 -2.68
C GLN A 524 9.39 -4.77 -2.56
N ALA A 525 8.40 -5.64 -2.60
CA ALA A 525 8.68 -7.03 -2.80
C ALA A 525 9.52 -7.13 -4.10
N THR A 526 10.58 -7.88 -4.02
CA THR A 526 11.64 -7.98 -5.03
C THR A 526 11.21 -8.62 -6.35
N GLY A 527 9.91 -8.80 -6.61
CA GLY A 527 9.42 -9.50 -7.79
C GLY A 527 9.80 -10.99 -7.83
N ALA A 528 10.24 -11.54 -6.71
CA ALA A 528 10.73 -12.90 -6.62
C ALA A 528 9.65 -13.98 -6.47
N GLY A 529 8.38 -13.57 -6.39
CA GLY A 529 7.27 -14.52 -6.34
C GLY A 529 7.00 -15.16 -7.71
N PRO A 530 6.44 -16.39 -7.77
CA PRO A 530 6.08 -17.03 -9.03
C PRO A 530 5.00 -16.19 -9.72
N ALA A 531 5.26 -15.76 -10.95
CA ALA A 531 4.23 -15.28 -11.86
C ALA A 531 3.56 -16.46 -12.54
N ILE A 532 2.37 -16.26 -13.12
CA ILE A 532 1.81 -17.24 -14.05
C ILE A 532 2.76 -17.34 -15.24
N GLU A 533 3.31 -18.53 -15.44
CA GLU A 533 4.14 -18.88 -16.58
C GLU A 533 3.35 -19.76 -17.57
N GLU A 534 3.90 -19.97 -18.75
CA GLU A 534 3.28 -20.82 -19.77
C GLU A 534 3.11 -22.25 -19.29
N ASP A 535 4.10 -22.77 -18.55
CA ASP A 535 4.14 -24.13 -18.01
C ASP A 535 2.94 -24.37 -17.07
N ASP A 536 2.50 -23.31 -16.36
CA ASP A 536 1.40 -23.37 -15.41
C ASP A 536 0.04 -23.48 -16.11
N ILE A 537 -0.13 -22.82 -17.26
CA ILE A 537 -1.43 -22.65 -17.90
C ILE A 537 -1.57 -23.40 -19.26
N ALA A 538 -0.48 -23.92 -19.80
CA ALA A 538 -0.55 -24.65 -21.07
C ALA A 538 -1.49 -25.87 -21.01
N GLY A 539 -2.28 -26.04 -22.06
CA GLY A 539 -3.20 -27.15 -22.23
C GLY A 539 -4.55 -27.02 -21.49
N TYR A 540 -4.74 -26.03 -20.61
CA TYR A 540 -6.07 -25.80 -20.02
C TYR A 540 -7.07 -25.31 -21.06
N SER A 541 -8.32 -25.74 -20.92
CA SER A 541 -9.42 -25.24 -21.76
C SER A 541 -9.88 -23.84 -21.33
N LEU A 542 -9.88 -23.58 -20.02
CA LEU A 542 -10.31 -22.30 -19.43
C LEU A 542 -9.36 -21.85 -18.33
N LEU A 543 -8.94 -20.59 -18.39
CA LEU A 543 -8.27 -19.86 -17.31
C LEU A 543 -9.26 -18.85 -16.72
N ILE A 544 -9.56 -18.98 -15.44
CA ILE A 544 -10.38 -18.02 -14.68
C ILE A 544 -9.46 -17.08 -13.92
N LEU A 545 -9.49 -15.82 -14.28
CA LEU A 545 -8.81 -14.73 -13.58
C LEU A 545 -9.79 -14.12 -12.57
N ALA A 546 -9.87 -14.68 -11.38
CA ALA A 546 -10.84 -14.23 -10.39
C ALA A 546 -10.50 -12.82 -9.86
N VAL A 547 -9.26 -12.61 -9.44
CA VAL A 547 -8.74 -11.28 -9.03
C VAL A 547 -7.25 -11.20 -9.34
N ASN A 548 -6.91 -10.67 -10.49
CA ASN A 548 -5.52 -10.42 -10.92
C ASN A 548 -5.34 -8.95 -11.30
N ARG A 549 -5.55 -8.05 -10.32
CA ARG A 549 -5.51 -6.60 -10.52
C ARG A 549 -4.17 -6.13 -11.07
N ASN A 550 -3.09 -6.59 -10.44
CA ASN A 550 -1.74 -6.24 -10.81
C ASN A 550 -1.16 -7.36 -11.65
N MET A 551 -0.64 -7.03 -12.81
CA MET A 551 -0.12 -8.01 -13.74
C MET A 551 1.12 -7.48 -14.44
N SER A 552 2.21 -8.25 -14.43
CA SER A 552 3.41 -7.90 -15.19
C SER A 552 3.17 -8.00 -16.70
N SER A 553 4.00 -7.32 -17.47
CA SER A 553 4.01 -7.47 -18.93
C SER A 553 4.33 -8.91 -19.34
N TYR A 554 5.16 -9.59 -18.54
CA TYR A 554 5.52 -11.00 -18.74
C TYR A 554 4.30 -11.92 -18.59
N THR A 555 3.59 -11.87 -17.45
CA THR A 555 2.37 -12.66 -17.24
C THR A 555 1.32 -12.40 -18.32
N ALA A 556 1.14 -11.12 -18.69
CA ALA A 556 0.22 -10.78 -19.78
C ALA A 556 0.62 -11.45 -21.12
N GLN A 557 1.92 -11.53 -21.40
CA GLN A 557 2.42 -12.24 -22.58
C GLN A 557 2.21 -13.75 -22.48
N CYS A 558 2.44 -14.35 -21.32
CA CYS A 558 2.18 -15.78 -21.08
C CYS A 558 0.69 -16.13 -21.34
N ILE A 559 -0.24 -15.28 -20.89
CA ILE A 559 -1.67 -15.48 -21.15
C ILE A 559 -2.00 -15.28 -22.62
N ARG A 560 -1.38 -14.33 -23.33
CA ARG A 560 -1.56 -14.21 -24.81
C ARG A 560 -1.10 -15.47 -25.54
N ASP A 561 0.03 -16.01 -25.15
CA ASP A 561 0.60 -17.22 -25.74
C ASP A 561 -0.28 -18.45 -25.43
N TYR A 562 -0.81 -18.53 -24.21
CA TYR A 562 -1.82 -19.53 -23.84
C TYR A 562 -3.07 -19.46 -24.75
N VAL A 563 -3.63 -18.27 -24.92
CA VAL A 563 -4.78 -18.06 -25.82
C VAL A 563 -4.41 -18.42 -27.25
N LYS A 564 -3.22 -18.10 -27.70
CA LYS A 564 -2.78 -18.33 -29.07
C LYS A 564 -2.41 -19.79 -29.37
N TYR A 565 -1.60 -20.41 -28.51
CA TYR A 565 -0.99 -21.71 -28.78
C TYR A 565 -1.76 -22.86 -28.14
N SER A 566 -2.26 -22.72 -26.92
CA SER A 566 -3.14 -23.71 -26.29
C SER A 566 -4.60 -23.57 -26.71
N GLN A 567 -4.96 -22.57 -27.50
CA GLN A 567 -6.35 -22.29 -27.87
C GLN A 567 -7.26 -22.14 -26.62
N GLY A 568 -6.70 -21.82 -25.48
CA GLY A 568 -7.41 -21.69 -24.22
C GLY A 568 -8.33 -20.45 -24.18
N GLN A 569 -9.32 -20.49 -23.33
CA GLN A 569 -10.28 -19.41 -23.09
C GLN A 569 -9.96 -18.69 -21.80
N VAL A 570 -10.36 -17.40 -21.67
CA VAL A 570 -10.16 -16.60 -20.45
C VAL A 570 -11.50 -16.06 -19.96
N LEU A 571 -11.83 -16.36 -18.71
CA LEU A 571 -12.91 -15.68 -17.99
C LEU A 571 -12.29 -14.70 -17.02
N SER A 572 -12.68 -13.44 -17.14
CA SER A 572 -12.13 -12.36 -16.33
C SER A 572 -13.22 -11.45 -15.79
N SER A 573 -12.98 -10.89 -14.62
CA SER A 573 -13.91 -9.97 -13.99
C SER A 573 -13.20 -8.72 -13.45
N TYR A 574 -13.89 -7.60 -13.51
CA TYR A 574 -13.55 -6.34 -12.87
C TYR A 574 -12.17 -5.76 -13.25
N TYR A 575 -11.30 -5.48 -12.29
CA TYR A 575 -10.02 -4.79 -12.45
C TYR A 575 -8.88 -5.66 -12.99
N ASN A 576 -9.15 -6.86 -13.41
CA ASN A 576 -8.07 -7.74 -13.82
C ASN A 576 -7.19 -7.10 -14.89
N SER A 577 -5.89 -7.18 -14.70
CA SER A 577 -4.86 -6.68 -15.62
C SER A 577 -4.86 -5.15 -15.88
N ILE A 578 -5.45 -4.34 -15.00
CA ILE A 578 -5.48 -2.87 -15.18
C ILE A 578 -4.23 -2.16 -14.66
N ALA A 579 -3.49 -2.79 -13.74
CA ALA A 579 -2.29 -2.24 -13.17
C ALA A 579 -1.07 -3.11 -13.48
N ASN A 580 0.14 -2.52 -13.48
CA ASN A 580 1.36 -3.30 -13.48
C ASN A 580 1.56 -3.99 -12.11
N HIS A 581 2.58 -4.85 -11.99
CA HIS A 581 2.84 -5.59 -10.76
C HIS A 581 3.19 -4.68 -9.55
N ARG A 582 3.52 -3.41 -9.77
CA ARG A 582 3.69 -2.40 -8.70
C ARG A 582 2.39 -1.69 -8.32
N GLY A 583 1.25 -2.08 -8.88
CA GLY A 583 -0.03 -1.44 -8.60
C GLY A 583 -0.25 -0.09 -9.30
N GLN A 584 0.66 0.34 -10.17
CA GLN A 584 0.49 1.55 -10.96
C GLN A 584 -0.54 1.28 -12.05
N ARG A 585 -1.65 2.00 -12.01
CA ARG A 585 -2.74 1.84 -12.98
C ARG A 585 -2.34 2.41 -14.35
N GLY A 586 -2.51 1.60 -15.39
CA GLY A 586 -2.46 2.07 -16.77
C GLY A 586 -3.81 2.58 -17.24
N SER A 587 -3.84 3.28 -18.36
CA SER A 587 -5.08 3.69 -19.03
C SER A 587 -5.81 2.52 -19.68
N ASN A 588 -5.16 1.37 -19.86
CA ASN A 588 -5.64 0.21 -20.58
C ASN A 588 -5.44 -1.08 -19.79
N TYR A 589 -6.36 -2.02 -19.94
CA TYR A 589 -6.16 -3.40 -19.50
C TYR A 589 -4.95 -3.99 -20.22
N ARG A 590 -4.03 -4.62 -19.48
CA ARG A 590 -2.86 -5.28 -20.08
C ARG A 590 -3.23 -6.45 -21.00
N LEU A 591 -4.43 -7.00 -20.84
CA LEU A 591 -5.02 -8.05 -21.66
C LEU A 591 -6.18 -7.53 -22.54
N ALA A 592 -6.20 -6.23 -22.87
CA ALA A 592 -7.27 -5.65 -23.69
C ALA A 592 -7.47 -6.40 -25.02
N ASP A 593 -6.38 -6.82 -25.63
CA ASP A 593 -6.37 -7.63 -26.86
C ASP A 593 -6.89 -9.06 -26.66
N VAL A 594 -6.67 -9.66 -25.48
CA VAL A 594 -7.26 -10.95 -25.09
C VAL A 594 -8.75 -10.81 -24.84
N TYR A 595 -9.16 -9.78 -24.13
CA TYR A 595 -10.56 -9.50 -23.82
C TYR A 595 -11.35 -8.95 -25.01
N ARG A 596 -10.67 -8.48 -26.03
CA ARG A 596 -11.25 -7.78 -27.20
C ARG A 596 -12.00 -6.53 -26.78
N VAL A 597 -11.42 -5.76 -25.89
CA VAL A 597 -11.98 -4.52 -25.36
C VAL A 597 -11.01 -3.36 -25.53
N ASN A 598 -11.54 -2.19 -25.82
CA ASN A 598 -10.80 -0.95 -25.65
C ASN A 598 -10.82 -0.60 -24.17
N ALA A 599 -9.74 0.01 -23.70
CA ALA A 599 -9.77 0.60 -22.38
C ALA A 599 -10.87 1.67 -22.37
N LEU A 600 -11.77 1.52 -21.47
CA LEU A 600 -12.60 2.63 -21.11
C LEU A 600 -11.76 3.66 -20.39
N ASN A 601 -12.04 4.91 -20.66
CA ASN A 601 -11.68 6.00 -19.79
C ASN A 601 -12.22 5.69 -18.40
N VAL A 602 -11.43 4.98 -17.62
CA VAL A 602 -11.57 4.99 -16.16
C VAL A 602 -11.26 6.42 -15.81
N GLY A 603 -12.31 7.23 -15.71
CA GLY A 603 -12.18 8.66 -15.66
C GLY A 603 -11.13 9.08 -14.64
N GLN A 604 -10.17 9.84 -15.09
CA GLN A 604 -9.39 10.66 -14.19
C GLN A 604 -10.39 11.52 -13.41
N GLY A 605 -10.47 11.28 -12.10
CA GLY A 605 -11.19 12.16 -11.20
C GLY A 605 -12.70 11.99 -11.13
N GLY A 606 -13.16 10.81 -10.91
CA GLY A 606 -14.53 10.52 -10.56
C GLY A 606 -15.06 9.37 -11.43
N SER A 607 -15.32 8.24 -10.79
CA SER A 607 -16.17 7.23 -11.40
C SER A 607 -17.43 7.95 -11.86
N PRO A 608 -17.87 7.82 -13.12
CA PRO A 608 -19.17 8.34 -13.52
C PRO A 608 -20.31 7.71 -12.74
N PHE A 609 -19.99 6.76 -11.88
CA PHE A 609 -20.87 6.01 -11.00
C PHE A 609 -20.43 6.23 -9.56
N ASP A 610 -20.79 7.39 -9.02
CA ASP A 610 -20.60 7.69 -7.61
C ASP A 610 -21.27 6.61 -6.77
N SER A 611 -20.48 6.07 -5.84
CA SER A 611 -20.91 5.03 -4.90
C SER A 611 -22.07 5.46 -4.01
N SER A 612 -22.34 6.74 -3.90
CA SER A 612 -23.38 7.28 -3.03
C SER A 612 -24.80 7.21 -3.61
N THR A 613 -24.93 6.90 -4.89
CA THR A 613 -26.23 6.82 -5.53
C THR A 613 -26.47 5.44 -6.12
N ASP A 614 -27.35 4.69 -5.56
CA ASP A 614 -27.89 3.36 -5.92
C ASP A 614 -28.36 3.17 -7.39
N ARG A 615 -27.67 3.77 -8.36
CA ARG A 615 -28.24 3.99 -9.70
C ARG A 615 -28.09 2.84 -10.68
N TYR A 616 -27.22 1.84 -10.44
CA TYR A 616 -27.02 0.74 -11.38
C TYR A 616 -27.04 -0.60 -10.63
N ARG A 617 -28.22 -1.19 -10.55
CA ARG A 617 -28.43 -2.41 -9.77
C ARG A 617 -28.49 -3.67 -10.61
N TYR A 618 -28.71 -3.55 -11.93
CA TYR A 618 -29.06 -4.70 -12.76
C TYR A 618 -28.15 -4.80 -13.97
N LEU A 619 -27.74 -6.03 -14.29
CA LEU A 619 -27.17 -6.37 -15.58
C LEU A 619 -28.27 -7.01 -16.43
N ARG A 620 -28.55 -6.46 -17.60
CA ARG A 620 -29.52 -7.02 -18.54
C ARG A 620 -28.85 -7.43 -19.84
N ARG A 621 -29.50 -8.34 -20.54
CA ARG A 621 -29.12 -8.72 -21.89
C ARG A 621 -29.27 -7.55 -22.86
N ILE A 622 -28.28 -7.38 -23.71
CA ILE A 622 -28.38 -6.44 -24.83
C ILE A 622 -29.24 -7.07 -25.90
N ALA A 623 -30.26 -6.35 -26.36
CA ALA A 623 -31.19 -6.83 -27.40
C ALA A 623 -30.40 -7.07 -28.70
N GLY A 624 -30.60 -8.26 -29.28
CA GLY A 624 -29.94 -8.67 -30.54
C GLY A 624 -28.52 -9.23 -30.36
N ALA A 625 -27.95 -9.28 -29.16
CA ALA A 625 -26.70 -9.97 -28.92
C ALA A 625 -26.86 -11.46 -29.17
N PRO A 626 -26.09 -12.08 -30.08
CA PRO A 626 -26.29 -13.49 -30.46
C PRO A 626 -26.03 -14.46 -29.30
N GLU A 627 -25.19 -14.09 -28.33
CA GLU A 627 -24.86 -14.87 -27.13
C GLU A 627 -25.89 -14.69 -26.02
N GLY A 628 -26.72 -13.63 -26.11
CA GLY A 628 -27.69 -13.28 -25.10
C GLY A 628 -28.62 -14.43 -24.68
N PRO A 629 -29.23 -15.18 -25.60
CA PRO A 629 -30.11 -16.31 -25.23
C PRO A 629 -29.40 -17.39 -24.40
N ALA A 630 -28.13 -17.66 -24.66
CA ALA A 630 -27.34 -18.64 -23.90
C ALA A 630 -26.90 -18.10 -22.55
N LEU A 631 -26.34 -16.89 -22.52
CA LEU A 631 -25.77 -16.28 -21.30
C LEU A 631 -26.85 -15.92 -20.28
N PHE A 632 -28.04 -15.56 -20.71
CA PHE A 632 -29.12 -15.14 -19.83
C PHE A 632 -30.26 -16.20 -19.76
N ALA A 633 -29.96 -17.47 -20.08
CA ALA A 633 -30.92 -18.57 -20.01
C ALA A 633 -31.45 -18.77 -18.57
N GLY A 634 -32.77 -18.84 -18.41
CA GLY A 634 -33.43 -19.04 -17.10
C GLY A 634 -33.40 -17.83 -16.18
N LEU A 635 -32.89 -16.66 -16.65
CA LEU A 635 -33.05 -15.38 -16.02
C LEU A 635 -34.28 -14.66 -16.59
N SER A 636 -35.06 -13.97 -15.75
CA SER A 636 -36.30 -13.33 -16.19
C SER A 636 -36.01 -12.13 -17.12
N GLY A 637 -36.75 -12.04 -18.23
CA GLY A 637 -36.51 -11.12 -19.34
C GLY A 637 -36.99 -9.69 -19.13
N GLY A 638 -36.79 -9.06 -17.96
CA GLY A 638 -37.25 -7.69 -17.68
C GLY A 638 -36.29 -6.87 -16.86
N PRO A 639 -36.65 -5.62 -16.51
CA PRO A 639 -35.93 -4.84 -15.51
C PRO A 639 -35.96 -5.62 -14.19
N GLY A 640 -34.83 -6.21 -13.79
CA GLY A 640 -34.76 -7.16 -12.68
C GLY A 640 -34.25 -8.55 -13.05
N GLU A 641 -33.89 -8.78 -14.31
CA GLU A 641 -33.25 -10.04 -14.76
C GLU A 641 -32.06 -10.42 -13.91
N PHE A 642 -31.39 -9.42 -13.38
CA PHE A 642 -30.23 -9.59 -12.56
C PHE A 642 -30.11 -8.44 -11.54
N ASN A 643 -30.33 -8.74 -10.29
CA ASN A 643 -30.11 -7.79 -9.22
C ASN A 643 -28.69 -7.99 -8.65
N GLY A 644 -27.74 -7.29 -9.23
CA GLY A 644 -26.43 -7.14 -8.61
C GLY A 644 -26.54 -6.19 -7.44
N ALA A 645 -26.93 -6.67 -6.25
CA ALA A 645 -26.92 -5.85 -5.07
C ALA A 645 -25.49 -5.32 -4.86
N ARG A 646 -25.37 -4.02 -4.98
CA ARG A 646 -24.13 -3.29 -4.81
C ARG A 646 -23.77 -3.32 -3.34
N GLN A 647 -22.63 -3.92 -3.01
CA GLN A 647 -21.98 -3.61 -1.73
C GLN A 647 -21.48 -2.16 -1.79
N ALA A 648 -21.72 -1.40 -0.73
CA ALA A 648 -21.23 -0.03 -0.61
C ALA A 648 -19.72 0.03 -0.92
N GLY A 649 -19.32 0.83 -1.90
CA GLY A 649 -17.93 0.99 -2.30
C GLY A 649 -17.46 0.20 -3.53
N GLN A 650 -18.27 -0.66 -4.13
CA GLN A 650 -17.88 -1.35 -5.36
C GLN A 650 -18.12 -0.48 -6.60
N ILE A 651 -17.11 -0.41 -7.45
CA ILE A 651 -17.14 0.30 -8.72
C ILE A 651 -17.45 -0.69 -9.83
N CYS A 652 -18.46 -0.39 -10.64
CA CYS A 652 -18.75 -1.12 -11.86
C CYS A 652 -18.02 -0.47 -13.02
N TYR A 653 -17.25 -1.24 -13.80
CA TYR A 653 -16.59 -0.72 -14.98
C TYR A 653 -17.47 -0.94 -16.20
N LEU A 654 -17.49 0.07 -17.04
CA LEU A 654 -18.02 -0.03 -18.37
C LEU A 654 -16.93 -0.52 -19.30
N ILE A 655 -17.27 -1.35 -20.25
CA ILE A 655 -16.34 -2.00 -21.16
C ILE A 655 -16.72 -1.67 -22.59
N ALA A 656 -15.82 -1.06 -23.36
CA ALA A 656 -16.02 -0.81 -24.77
C ALA A 656 -15.50 -2.01 -25.59
N PRO A 657 -16.35 -2.80 -26.26
CA PRO A 657 -15.89 -3.88 -27.13
C PRO A 657 -15.12 -3.32 -28.33
N PHE A 658 -14.21 -4.11 -28.90
CA PHE A 658 -13.59 -3.77 -30.19
C PHE A 658 -14.64 -3.65 -31.28
N SER A 659 -14.47 -2.66 -32.13
CA SER A 659 -15.33 -2.40 -33.30
C SER A 659 -14.94 -3.21 -34.56
N ASP A 660 -13.89 -4.05 -34.46
CA ASP A 660 -13.36 -4.83 -35.57
C ASP A 660 -14.14 -6.11 -35.89
N GLY A 661 -15.23 -6.35 -35.21
CA GLY A 661 -16.09 -7.54 -35.36
C GLY A 661 -15.65 -8.74 -34.50
N THR A 662 -14.54 -8.64 -33.75
CA THR A 662 -14.05 -9.74 -32.89
C THR A 662 -14.57 -9.65 -31.45
N ALA A 663 -15.48 -8.74 -31.15
CA ALA A 663 -16.13 -8.60 -29.87
C ALA A 663 -17.65 -8.51 -30.01
N SER A 664 -18.35 -8.91 -28.96
CA SER A 664 -19.79 -8.77 -28.83
C SER A 664 -20.14 -8.20 -27.48
N ALA A 665 -20.91 -7.12 -27.46
CA ALA A 665 -21.54 -6.60 -26.25
C ALA A 665 -22.76 -7.46 -25.91
N ALA A 666 -22.66 -8.25 -24.87
CA ALA A 666 -23.72 -9.21 -24.50
C ALA A 666 -24.59 -8.72 -23.33
N GLY A 667 -24.07 -7.90 -22.45
CA GLY A 667 -24.78 -7.37 -21.29
C GLY A 667 -24.45 -5.92 -20.98
N GLU A 668 -25.42 -5.18 -20.47
CA GLU A 668 -25.30 -3.79 -20.07
C GLU A 668 -25.85 -3.53 -18.68
N TRP A 669 -25.31 -2.53 -17.98
CA TRP A 669 -25.88 -2.07 -16.72
C TRP A 669 -27.17 -1.30 -16.95
N PHE A 670 -28.17 -1.57 -16.10
CA PHE A 670 -29.48 -0.97 -16.17
C PHE A 670 -29.97 -0.52 -14.78
N ASN A 671 -30.66 0.60 -14.72
CA ASN A 671 -31.41 1.04 -13.55
C ASN A 671 -32.88 1.16 -13.88
N ALA A 672 -33.76 0.53 -13.07
CA ALA A 672 -35.21 0.57 -13.26
C ALA A 672 -35.84 1.96 -13.05
N ASP A 673 -35.17 2.86 -12.27
CA ASP A 673 -35.72 4.16 -11.86
C ASP A 673 -35.47 5.29 -12.87
N GLY A 674 -34.98 4.97 -14.05
CA GLY A 674 -34.70 5.98 -15.08
C GLY A 674 -33.22 6.23 -15.25
N PHE A 675 -32.77 5.85 -16.37
CA PHE A 675 -31.48 6.03 -16.95
C PHE A 675 -31.07 7.50 -17.03
N ASN A 676 -29.79 7.82 -16.83
CA ASN A 676 -29.28 9.13 -17.17
C ASN A 676 -29.33 9.28 -18.70
N PRO A 677 -30.27 10.05 -19.27
CA PRO A 677 -30.48 10.15 -20.70
C PRO A 677 -29.33 10.83 -21.45
N SER A 678 -28.31 11.29 -20.74
CA SER A 678 -27.17 11.98 -21.33
C SER A 678 -26.06 11.03 -21.82
N ARG A 679 -26.19 9.69 -21.66
CA ARG A 679 -25.21 8.71 -22.18
C ARG A 679 -25.87 7.74 -23.15
N PRO A 680 -25.25 7.50 -24.29
CA PRO A 680 -25.74 6.51 -25.23
C PRO A 680 -25.67 5.09 -24.65
N PRO A 681 -26.62 4.19 -25.03
CA PRO A 681 -26.70 2.83 -24.51
C PRO A 681 -25.41 2.03 -24.66
N GLU A 682 -24.63 2.24 -25.70
CA GLU A 682 -23.35 1.62 -25.97
C GLU A 682 -22.26 1.93 -24.91
N GLU A 683 -22.45 2.96 -24.12
CA GLU A 683 -21.53 3.30 -23.02
C GLU A 683 -21.83 2.53 -21.72
N ASN A 684 -22.83 1.66 -21.69
CA ASN A 684 -23.23 0.94 -20.48
C ASN A 684 -22.83 -0.55 -20.52
N VAL A 685 -22.10 -0.98 -21.53
CA VAL A 685 -21.68 -2.38 -21.68
C VAL A 685 -20.82 -2.81 -20.50
N SER A 686 -21.15 -3.95 -19.92
CA SER A 686 -20.43 -4.55 -18.80
C SER A 686 -20.21 -6.06 -18.92
N LEU A 687 -20.70 -6.69 -19.98
CA LEU A 687 -20.37 -8.06 -20.33
C LEU A 687 -20.01 -8.12 -21.82
N VAL A 688 -18.78 -8.53 -22.09
CA VAL A 688 -18.24 -8.64 -23.45
C VAL A 688 -17.76 -10.07 -23.70
N VAL A 689 -18.13 -10.60 -24.85
CA VAL A 689 -17.61 -11.87 -25.39
C VAL A 689 -16.59 -11.55 -26.47
N GLY A 690 -15.35 -11.98 -26.28
CA GLY A 690 -14.28 -11.86 -27.26
C GLY A 690 -14.11 -13.12 -28.10
N TYR A 691 -13.87 -12.95 -29.38
CA TYR A 691 -13.72 -14.03 -30.37
C TYR A 691 -12.33 -14.02 -30.99
N ARG A 692 -11.89 -15.21 -31.41
CA ARG A 692 -10.60 -15.38 -32.09
C ARG A 692 -10.57 -14.76 -33.51
N SER A 693 -11.75 -14.64 -34.13
CA SER A 693 -11.90 -14.06 -35.46
C SER A 693 -13.25 -13.37 -35.63
N THR A 694 -13.36 -12.61 -36.70
CA THR A 694 -14.64 -11.94 -37.09
C THR A 694 -15.74 -12.90 -37.46
N ALA A 695 -15.44 -14.17 -37.76
CA ALA A 695 -16.43 -15.22 -38.00
C ALA A 695 -17.19 -15.66 -36.74
N ARG A 696 -16.69 -15.25 -35.54
CA ARG A 696 -17.30 -15.52 -34.24
C ARG A 696 -17.63 -17.00 -33.95
N THR A 697 -16.85 -17.90 -34.52
CA THR A 697 -17.04 -19.35 -34.34
C THR A 697 -16.34 -19.92 -33.10
N ALA A 698 -15.32 -19.24 -32.58
CA ALA A 698 -14.53 -19.66 -31.45
C ALA A 698 -14.37 -18.51 -30.42
N VAL A 699 -14.89 -18.74 -29.22
CA VAL A 699 -14.78 -17.83 -28.09
C VAL A 699 -13.35 -17.83 -27.59
N GLN A 700 -12.82 -16.64 -27.33
CA GLN A 700 -11.50 -16.41 -26.75
C GLN A 700 -11.60 -16.00 -25.28
N SER A 701 -12.59 -15.17 -24.97
CA SER A 701 -12.73 -14.61 -23.62
C SER A 701 -14.18 -14.22 -23.31
N VAL A 702 -14.47 -14.19 -22.02
CA VAL A 702 -15.63 -13.49 -21.47
C VAL A 702 -15.11 -12.52 -20.39
N MET A 703 -15.45 -11.26 -20.52
CA MET A 703 -15.10 -10.23 -19.55
C MET A 703 -16.33 -9.58 -18.94
N LEU A 704 -16.31 -9.48 -17.62
CA LEU A 704 -17.34 -8.88 -16.78
C LEU A 704 -16.80 -7.61 -16.12
N GLY A 705 -17.55 -6.52 -16.17
CA GLY A 705 -17.15 -5.23 -15.62
C GLY A 705 -17.25 -5.09 -14.11
N THR A 706 -17.57 -6.16 -13.39
CA THR A 706 -17.66 -6.17 -11.93
C THR A 706 -17.26 -7.52 -11.35
N TYR A 707 -17.12 -7.61 -10.01
CA TYR A 707 -16.95 -8.89 -9.32
C TYR A 707 -18.24 -9.70 -9.33
N TRP A 708 -18.22 -10.87 -9.94
CA TRP A 708 -19.39 -11.74 -10.05
C TRP A 708 -19.39 -12.83 -9.01
N PHE A 709 -18.22 -13.38 -8.72
CA PHE A 709 -18.08 -14.33 -7.66
C PHE A 709 -18.26 -13.65 -6.31
N GLY A 710 -19.22 -14.10 -5.50
CA GLY A 710 -19.51 -13.55 -4.19
C GLY A 710 -20.43 -12.33 -4.19
N GLN A 711 -21.11 -12.05 -5.28
CA GLN A 711 -22.20 -11.06 -5.32
C GLN A 711 -23.44 -11.56 -4.58
N SER A 712 -24.08 -10.64 -3.89
CA SER A 712 -24.85 -10.81 -2.68
C SER A 712 -26.33 -11.24 -2.81
N THR A 713 -26.86 -11.46 -1.73
CA THR A 713 -28.07 -11.81 -1.00
C THR A 713 -29.40 -11.27 -1.47
N ALA A 714 -29.46 -10.07 -2.05
CA ALA A 714 -30.72 -9.49 -2.49
C ALA A 714 -31.44 -10.37 -3.54
N ASN A 715 -30.68 -11.23 -4.20
CA ASN A 715 -31.15 -12.08 -5.29
C ASN A 715 -31.84 -13.37 -4.87
N ILE A 716 -31.60 -13.85 -3.63
CA ILE A 716 -32.26 -15.08 -3.15
C ILE A 716 -33.76 -14.86 -3.00
N ALA A 717 -34.18 -13.70 -2.54
CA ALA A 717 -35.59 -13.39 -2.33
C ALA A 717 -36.35 -13.14 -3.63
N GLU A 718 -35.71 -12.53 -4.62
CA GLU A 718 -36.35 -12.15 -5.89
C GLU A 718 -36.58 -13.34 -6.86
N ASN A 719 -35.76 -14.38 -6.77
CA ASN A 719 -35.89 -15.56 -7.59
C ASN A 719 -36.89 -16.62 -7.06
N GLY A 720 -37.81 -16.21 -6.19
CA GLY A 720 -38.93 -17.05 -5.77
C GLY A 720 -38.55 -18.32 -4.99
N GLY A 721 -37.37 -18.33 -4.34
CA GLY A 721 -36.92 -19.45 -3.53
C GLY A 721 -36.41 -20.67 -4.31
N SER A 722 -36.07 -20.52 -5.58
CA SER A 722 -35.57 -21.63 -6.42
C SER A 722 -34.15 -22.10 -6.04
N GLY A 723 -33.49 -21.46 -5.10
CA GLY A 723 -32.24 -21.92 -4.57
C GLY A 723 -30.97 -21.48 -5.33
N THR A 724 -31.14 -20.89 -6.52
CA THR A 724 -30.03 -20.40 -7.34
C THR A 724 -30.07 -18.89 -7.43
N LEU A 725 -28.98 -18.22 -7.04
CA LEU A 725 -28.81 -16.79 -7.18
C LEU A 725 -28.74 -16.39 -8.66
N SER A 726 -29.24 -15.21 -9.03
CA SER A 726 -29.15 -14.74 -10.42
C SER A 726 -27.70 -14.60 -10.89
N ALA A 727 -26.79 -14.16 -10.00
CA ALA A 727 -25.35 -14.11 -10.28
C ALA A 727 -24.78 -15.52 -10.52
N ASP A 728 -25.14 -16.47 -9.70
CA ASP A 728 -24.72 -17.86 -9.86
C ASP A 728 -25.29 -18.45 -11.14
N ARG A 729 -26.56 -18.17 -11.49
CA ARG A 729 -27.16 -18.61 -12.76
C ARG A 729 -26.42 -18.00 -13.95
N LEU A 730 -26.08 -16.73 -13.92
CA LEU A 730 -25.30 -16.10 -14.99
C LEU A 730 -23.92 -16.75 -15.13
N LEU A 731 -23.23 -17.02 -14.03
CA LEU A 731 -21.93 -17.70 -14.04
C LEU A 731 -22.05 -19.15 -14.55
N GLU A 732 -23.07 -19.88 -14.13
CA GLU A 732 -23.37 -21.20 -14.68
C GLU A 732 -23.52 -21.14 -16.20
N ASN A 733 -24.34 -20.20 -16.69
CA ASN A 733 -24.55 -20.00 -18.12
C ASN A 733 -23.25 -19.63 -18.85
N ILE A 734 -22.41 -18.76 -18.26
CA ILE A 734 -21.09 -18.38 -18.82
C ILE A 734 -20.18 -19.60 -18.90
N LEU A 735 -20.07 -20.40 -17.83
CA LEU A 735 -19.23 -21.60 -17.85
C LEU A 735 -19.74 -22.63 -18.81
N ALA A 736 -21.07 -22.86 -18.88
CA ALA A 736 -21.67 -23.73 -19.88
C ALA A 736 -21.42 -23.23 -21.31
N PHE A 737 -21.52 -21.92 -21.53
CA PHE A 737 -21.21 -21.29 -22.83
C PHE A 737 -19.74 -21.46 -23.23
N LEU A 738 -18.82 -21.46 -22.23
CA LEU A 738 -17.40 -21.76 -22.40
C LEU A 738 -17.09 -23.27 -22.48
N GLY A 739 -18.10 -24.11 -22.46
CA GLY A 739 -17.95 -25.56 -22.61
C GLY A 739 -17.54 -26.31 -21.34
N VAL A 740 -17.63 -25.69 -20.17
CA VAL A 740 -17.34 -26.32 -18.88
C VAL A 740 -18.55 -27.14 -18.43
N PRO A 741 -18.41 -28.46 -18.20
CA PRO A 741 -19.49 -29.26 -17.68
C PRO A 741 -19.77 -28.92 -16.23
N LEU A 742 -21.01 -28.59 -15.93
CA LEU A 742 -21.47 -28.28 -14.58
C LEU A 742 -22.36 -29.40 -14.05
N GLN A 743 -22.19 -29.76 -12.81
CA GLN A 743 -23.20 -30.50 -12.08
C GLN A 743 -24.26 -29.53 -11.56
N PRO A 744 -25.52 -29.96 -11.40
CA PRO A 744 -26.53 -29.14 -10.74
C PRO A 744 -26.00 -28.70 -9.38
N ALA A 745 -26.17 -27.41 -9.07
CA ALA A 745 -25.81 -26.92 -7.73
C ALA A 745 -26.45 -27.84 -6.68
N PRO A 746 -25.72 -28.26 -5.66
CA PRO A 746 -26.30 -29.08 -4.63
C PRO A 746 -27.51 -28.36 -4.03
N ALA A 747 -28.67 -28.95 -4.09
CA ALA A 747 -29.91 -28.41 -3.53
C ALA A 747 -29.87 -28.35 -2.00
N LEU A 748 -28.78 -28.72 -1.36
CA LEU A 748 -28.64 -28.95 0.06
C LEU A 748 -27.91 -27.82 0.74
N ALA A 749 -28.63 -27.05 1.53
CA ALA A 749 -28.08 -26.31 2.61
C ALA A 749 -27.42 -27.28 3.61
N GLU A 750 -26.20 -26.98 3.99
CA GLU A 750 -25.46 -27.78 4.96
C GLU A 750 -25.96 -27.52 6.36
N THR A 751 -25.93 -28.52 7.19
CA THR A 751 -26.11 -28.35 8.62
C THR A 751 -24.83 -27.70 9.22
N ILE A 752 -24.97 -27.00 10.34
CA ILE A 752 -23.79 -26.44 11.02
C ILE A 752 -22.81 -27.57 11.43
N GLY A 753 -23.31 -28.76 11.74
CA GLY A 753 -22.48 -29.92 12.04
C GLY A 753 -21.62 -30.37 10.85
N GLU A 754 -22.17 -30.38 9.66
CA GLU A 754 -21.45 -30.67 8.41
C GLU A 754 -20.41 -29.57 8.13
N VAL A 755 -20.79 -28.31 8.29
CA VAL A 755 -19.89 -27.16 8.15
C VAL A 755 -18.70 -27.25 9.11
N LYS A 756 -18.91 -27.67 10.36
CA LYS A 756 -17.84 -27.90 11.32
C LYS A 756 -16.87 -29.03 10.92
N SER A 757 -17.27 -29.90 10.02
CA SER A 757 -16.45 -31.01 9.52
C SER A 757 -15.63 -30.65 8.29
N LYS A 758 -15.87 -29.51 7.67
CA LYS A 758 -15.15 -29.06 6.46
C LYS A 758 -13.72 -28.60 6.80
N PRO A 759 -12.75 -28.77 5.90
CA PRO A 759 -11.40 -28.17 6.04
C PRO A 759 -11.46 -26.65 6.23
N ASN A 760 -10.40 -26.08 6.77
CA ASN A 760 -10.25 -24.62 6.82
C ASN A 760 -10.26 -24.05 5.39
N GLN A 761 -10.79 -22.84 5.27
CA GLN A 761 -10.96 -22.13 4.00
C GLN A 761 -11.91 -22.82 3.00
N SER A 762 -12.75 -23.74 3.45
CA SER A 762 -13.84 -24.28 2.65
C SER A 762 -15.03 -23.35 2.65
N GLY A 763 -15.73 -23.28 1.51
CA GLY A 763 -17.01 -22.62 1.41
C GLY A 763 -18.09 -23.39 2.15
N ALA A 764 -19.04 -22.67 2.75
CA ALA A 764 -20.20 -23.23 3.46
C ALA A 764 -21.45 -22.40 3.17
N LEU A 765 -22.60 -23.08 3.07
CA LEU A 765 -23.91 -22.48 2.92
C LEU A 765 -24.85 -23.09 3.97
N VAL A 766 -25.22 -22.32 4.98
CA VAL A 766 -26.21 -22.74 5.97
C VAL A 766 -27.52 -22.00 5.78
N ARG A 767 -28.65 -22.71 5.86
CA ARG A 767 -29.99 -22.11 5.70
C ARG A 767 -30.86 -22.36 6.92
N GLY A 768 -31.76 -21.40 7.19
CA GLY A 768 -32.72 -21.53 8.26
C GLY A 768 -32.07 -21.57 9.66
N VAL A 769 -30.85 -21.07 9.80
CA VAL A 769 -30.21 -20.95 11.09
C VAL A 769 -30.70 -19.72 11.84
N VAL A 770 -30.81 -19.81 13.14
CA VAL A 770 -31.39 -18.77 13.99
C VAL A 770 -30.29 -18.02 14.72
N VAL A 771 -30.35 -16.72 14.72
CA VAL A 771 -29.44 -15.88 15.52
C VAL A 771 -29.72 -16.13 17.00
N SER A 772 -28.77 -16.71 17.68
CA SER A 772 -28.89 -17.05 19.12
C SER A 772 -28.27 -15.98 20.01
N ARG A 773 -27.30 -15.24 19.47
CA ARG A 773 -26.63 -14.15 20.21
C ARG A 773 -25.99 -13.15 19.25
N THR A 774 -26.18 -11.86 19.51
CA THR A 774 -25.39 -10.76 18.94
C THR A 774 -24.46 -10.23 20.01
N LEU A 775 -23.15 -10.14 19.73
CA LEU A 775 -22.19 -9.63 20.72
C LEU A 775 -22.20 -8.10 20.78
N THR A 776 -22.48 -7.43 19.69
CA THR A 776 -22.58 -5.96 19.56
C THR A 776 -24.01 -5.57 19.14
N PRO A 777 -24.94 -5.45 20.08
CA PRO A 777 -26.32 -5.11 19.73
C PRO A 777 -26.40 -3.75 19.01
N GLY A 778 -27.18 -3.70 17.94
CA GLY A 778 -27.37 -2.46 17.20
C GLY A 778 -26.22 -2.09 16.23
N ALA A 779 -25.23 -2.95 16.04
CA ALA A 779 -24.12 -2.75 15.11
C ALA A 779 -23.78 -4.04 14.34
N PRO A 780 -23.29 -3.96 13.09
CA PRO A 780 -22.69 -5.09 12.38
C PRO A 780 -21.49 -5.67 13.16
N GLY A 781 -21.27 -6.98 13.07
CA GLY A 781 -20.12 -7.55 13.74
C GLY A 781 -20.18 -9.06 13.95
N ILE A 782 -19.99 -9.50 15.19
CA ILE A 782 -19.93 -10.92 15.55
C ILE A 782 -21.28 -11.37 16.06
N ILE A 783 -21.81 -12.44 15.44
CA ILE A 783 -23.01 -13.11 15.93
C ILE A 783 -22.74 -14.60 16.15
N TYR A 784 -23.61 -15.24 16.90
CA TYR A 784 -23.72 -16.70 16.97
C TYR A 784 -25.05 -17.13 16.40
N VAL A 785 -25.00 -18.15 15.56
CA VAL A 785 -26.20 -18.78 15.00
C VAL A 785 -26.23 -20.25 15.38
N GLN A 786 -27.43 -20.79 15.49
CA GLN A 786 -27.62 -22.21 15.77
C GLN A 786 -28.73 -22.78 14.91
N GLN A 787 -28.73 -24.10 14.77
CA GLN A 787 -29.83 -24.79 14.15
C GLN A 787 -31.07 -24.72 15.04
N PRO A 788 -32.28 -24.65 14.49
CA PRO A 788 -33.52 -24.57 15.25
C PRO A 788 -33.69 -25.70 16.28
N ASP A 789 -33.20 -26.90 15.94
CA ASP A 789 -33.23 -28.09 16.81
C ASP A 789 -32.11 -28.07 17.87
N ARG A 790 -31.25 -27.06 17.87
CA ARG A 790 -30.09 -26.91 18.77
C ARG A 790 -29.04 -28.04 18.65
N SER A 791 -29.01 -28.77 17.56
CA SER A 791 -28.03 -29.83 17.31
C SER A 791 -26.61 -29.28 17.16
N SER A 792 -26.45 -28.07 16.65
CA SER A 792 -25.15 -27.39 16.52
C SER A 792 -25.32 -25.88 16.40
N GLY A 793 -24.27 -25.13 16.79
CA GLY A 793 -24.15 -23.68 16.64
C GLY A 793 -22.77 -23.30 16.15
N ILE A 794 -22.63 -22.10 15.59
CA ILE A 794 -21.36 -21.60 15.07
C ILE A 794 -21.26 -20.09 15.25
N LYS A 795 -20.06 -19.60 15.47
CA LYS A 795 -19.72 -18.19 15.47
C LYS A 795 -19.64 -17.68 14.02
N VAL A 796 -20.21 -16.51 13.77
CA VAL A 796 -20.19 -15.84 12.46
C VAL A 796 -19.55 -14.47 12.62
N LEU A 797 -18.54 -14.21 11.79
CA LEU A 797 -17.87 -12.92 11.68
C LEU A 797 -18.45 -12.15 10.49
N ASP A 798 -18.28 -10.83 10.51
CA ASP A 798 -18.68 -9.91 9.44
C ASP A 798 -20.19 -9.97 9.12
N ALA A 799 -21.00 -10.28 10.12
CA ALA A 799 -22.45 -10.28 9.97
C ALA A 799 -22.99 -8.85 9.89
N PRO A 800 -24.00 -8.60 9.04
CA PRO A 800 -24.71 -7.32 9.04
C PRO A 800 -25.50 -7.14 10.34
N LEU A 801 -26.16 -5.99 10.47
CA LEU A 801 -27.07 -5.76 11.57
C LEU A 801 -28.25 -6.75 11.52
N VAL A 802 -28.35 -7.59 12.54
CA VAL A 802 -29.42 -8.57 12.73
C VAL A 802 -29.79 -8.66 14.20
N ASP A 803 -31.01 -9.15 14.48
CA ASP A 803 -31.52 -9.33 15.84
C ASP A 803 -31.54 -10.80 16.25
N GLU A 804 -31.49 -11.06 17.57
CA GLU A 804 -31.69 -12.41 18.10
C GLU A 804 -33.08 -12.93 17.74
N GLY A 805 -33.15 -14.16 17.22
CA GLY A 805 -34.36 -14.73 16.69
C GLY A 805 -34.51 -14.57 15.17
N ASP A 806 -33.67 -13.77 14.52
CA ASP A 806 -33.68 -13.72 13.06
C ASP A 806 -33.25 -15.04 12.46
N VAL A 807 -33.97 -15.43 11.41
CA VAL A 807 -33.70 -16.66 10.66
C VAL A 807 -32.88 -16.28 9.42
N LEU A 808 -31.70 -16.88 9.30
CA LEU A 808 -30.73 -16.49 8.30
C LEU A 808 -30.39 -17.62 7.33
N THR A 809 -30.04 -17.21 6.14
CA THR A 809 -29.20 -17.98 5.21
C THR A 809 -27.85 -17.31 5.17
N ILE A 810 -26.77 -18.07 5.39
CA ILE A 810 -25.40 -17.55 5.47
C ILE A 810 -24.51 -18.34 4.54
N ALA A 811 -23.83 -17.64 3.64
CA ALA A 811 -22.72 -18.17 2.86
C ALA A 811 -21.41 -17.57 3.37
N GLY A 812 -20.36 -18.37 3.48
CA GLY A 812 -19.09 -17.88 4.02
C GLY A 812 -17.99 -18.95 4.05
N TRP A 813 -16.91 -18.60 4.73
CA TRP A 813 -15.71 -19.43 4.87
C TRP A 813 -15.61 -20.00 6.27
N VAL A 814 -15.29 -21.27 6.32
CA VAL A 814 -15.06 -21.96 7.58
C VAL A 814 -13.58 -21.95 7.94
N ASN A 815 -13.27 -21.50 9.15
CA ASN A 815 -11.92 -21.56 9.73
C ASN A 815 -11.96 -21.99 11.20
N THR A 816 -10.82 -22.53 11.67
CA THR A 816 -10.60 -22.72 13.12
C THR A 816 -9.65 -21.62 13.59
N VAL A 817 -10.10 -20.79 14.53
CA VAL A 817 -9.29 -19.74 15.12
C VAL A 817 -9.33 -19.87 16.64
N ALA A 818 -8.19 -19.94 17.28
CA ALA A 818 -8.05 -20.11 18.74
C ALA A 818 -8.89 -21.28 19.32
N GLY A 819 -8.99 -22.39 18.58
CA GLY A 819 -9.75 -23.57 18.99
C GLY A 819 -11.27 -23.50 18.76
N GLU A 820 -11.78 -22.44 18.17
CA GLU A 820 -13.20 -22.26 17.82
C GLU A 820 -13.43 -22.29 16.31
N ARG A 821 -14.37 -23.11 15.84
CA ARG A 821 -14.83 -23.08 14.46
C ARG A 821 -15.71 -21.87 14.23
N GLN A 822 -15.39 -21.10 13.22
CA GLN A 822 -16.14 -19.91 12.86
C GLN A 822 -16.36 -19.82 11.37
N LEU A 823 -17.42 -19.12 10.99
CA LEU A 823 -17.80 -18.82 9.63
C LEU A 823 -17.57 -17.33 9.39
N THR A 824 -16.67 -16.97 8.51
CA THR A 824 -16.55 -15.59 8.04
C THR A 824 -17.61 -15.39 6.96
N ALA A 825 -18.61 -14.56 7.24
CA ALA A 825 -19.72 -14.36 6.33
C ALA A 825 -19.27 -13.59 5.08
N LEU A 826 -19.59 -14.10 3.93
CA LEU A 826 -19.56 -13.38 2.67
C LEU A 826 -20.92 -12.78 2.37
N GLU A 827 -21.96 -13.49 2.79
CA GLU A 827 -23.34 -13.17 2.48
C GLU A 827 -24.23 -13.62 3.62
N VAL A 828 -25.10 -12.72 4.09
CA VAL A 828 -26.10 -13.02 5.11
C VAL A 828 -27.45 -12.50 4.64
N LEU A 829 -28.42 -13.41 4.47
CA LEU A 829 -29.80 -13.09 4.12
C LEU A 829 -30.72 -13.39 5.29
N LYS A 830 -31.48 -12.41 5.72
CA LYS A 830 -32.59 -12.62 6.65
C LYS A 830 -33.77 -13.17 5.87
N THR A 831 -34.16 -14.40 6.22
CA THR A 831 -35.29 -15.11 5.56
C THR A 831 -36.56 -15.12 6.41
N GLY A 832 -36.45 -14.69 7.66
CA GLY A 832 -37.58 -14.61 8.59
C GLY A 832 -37.15 -14.18 9.98
N SER A 833 -38.06 -14.22 10.91
CA SER A 833 -37.81 -14.01 12.35
C SER A 833 -38.70 -14.93 13.16
N GLN A 834 -38.23 -15.36 14.32
CA GLN A 834 -38.95 -16.16 15.30
C GLN A 834 -38.50 -15.74 16.70
N ASP A 835 -39.07 -16.35 17.73
CA ASP A 835 -38.59 -16.14 19.10
C ASP A 835 -37.12 -16.52 19.20
N ALA A 836 -36.34 -15.72 19.92
CA ALA A 836 -34.95 -16.02 20.22
C ALA A 836 -34.79 -17.41 20.84
N PRO A 837 -33.80 -18.20 20.46
CA PRO A 837 -33.63 -19.55 21.00
C PRO A 837 -33.49 -19.54 22.50
N ARG A 838 -34.15 -20.47 23.19
CA ARG A 838 -33.98 -20.66 24.62
C ARG A 838 -32.59 -21.26 24.91
N PRO A 839 -31.87 -20.79 25.93
CA PRO A 839 -30.55 -21.30 26.28
C PRO A 839 -30.60 -22.77 26.67
N LEU A 840 -29.55 -23.50 26.33
CA LEU A 840 -29.32 -24.86 26.81
C LEU A 840 -28.68 -24.77 28.20
N TYR A 841 -29.30 -25.40 29.23
CA TYR A 841 -28.72 -25.49 30.54
C TYR A 841 -27.60 -26.54 30.55
N VAL A 842 -26.37 -26.11 30.83
CA VAL A 842 -25.18 -26.99 30.74
C VAL A 842 -24.41 -26.95 32.06
N ARG A 843 -24.09 -28.16 32.57
CA ARG A 843 -23.19 -28.32 33.72
C ARG A 843 -21.73 -28.19 33.30
N GLY A 844 -20.87 -27.81 34.25
CA GLY A 844 -19.46 -27.58 34.02
C GLY A 844 -18.77 -28.73 33.24
N MET A 845 -18.98 -29.98 33.65
CA MET A 845 -18.38 -31.16 33.00
C MET A 845 -18.87 -31.43 31.55
N ALA A 846 -19.92 -30.78 31.12
CA ALA A 846 -20.47 -30.94 29.77
C ALA A 846 -20.31 -29.65 28.92
N ILE A 847 -19.74 -28.57 29.47
CA ILE A 847 -19.51 -27.31 28.73
C ILE A 847 -18.42 -27.52 27.71
N GLY A 848 -18.74 -27.27 26.40
CA GLY A 848 -17.87 -27.49 25.24
C GLY A 848 -17.97 -28.90 24.70
N GLY A 849 -18.02 -29.92 25.53
CA GLY A 849 -18.13 -31.30 25.08
C GLY A 849 -16.94 -31.85 24.29
N GLY A 850 -17.10 -33.03 23.70
CA GLY A 850 -16.12 -33.66 22.84
C GLY A 850 -16.00 -32.99 21.47
N PRO A 851 -15.10 -33.48 20.57
CA PRO A 851 -14.92 -32.92 19.25
C PRO A 851 -16.14 -33.17 18.35
N LEU A 852 -16.37 -32.27 17.38
CA LEU A 852 -17.36 -32.41 16.33
C LEU A 852 -16.73 -32.00 14.98
N GLY A 853 -16.44 -32.96 14.14
CA GLY A 853 -15.69 -32.74 12.92
C GLY A 853 -14.32 -32.12 13.22
N LEU A 854 -14.05 -30.96 12.66
CA LEU A 854 -12.82 -30.20 12.93
C LEU A 854 -12.98 -29.14 14.05
N GLN A 855 -14.13 -29.06 14.69
CA GLN A 855 -14.26 -28.33 15.95
C GLN A 855 -13.62 -29.17 17.04
N PRO A 856 -12.53 -28.72 17.66
CA PRO A 856 -11.90 -29.44 18.75
C PRO A 856 -12.84 -29.57 19.96
N GLY A 857 -12.69 -30.64 20.69
CA GLY A 857 -13.34 -30.80 21.98
C GLY A 857 -12.66 -29.92 23.04
N VAL A 858 -13.41 -29.57 24.07
CA VAL A 858 -12.93 -28.81 25.23
C VAL A 858 -12.21 -29.74 26.21
N ALA A 859 -10.99 -29.36 26.59
CA ALA A 859 -10.20 -30.15 27.53
C ALA A 859 -10.91 -30.27 28.89
N GLY A 860 -11.04 -31.49 29.38
CA GLY A 860 -11.74 -31.78 30.65
C GLY A 860 -13.27 -31.87 30.55
N SER A 861 -13.85 -31.70 29.37
CA SER A 861 -15.29 -31.82 29.16
C SER A 861 -15.66 -33.15 28.50
N ALA A 862 -16.91 -33.57 28.70
CA ALA A 862 -17.47 -34.79 28.15
C ALA A 862 -18.85 -34.55 27.53
N GLY A 863 -19.27 -35.43 26.64
CA GLY A 863 -20.56 -35.37 25.97
C GLY A 863 -20.55 -34.72 24.60
N LEU A 864 -21.71 -34.31 24.13
CA LEU A 864 -21.88 -33.70 22.80
C LEU A 864 -21.26 -32.30 22.70
N ASN A 865 -20.67 -32.00 21.57
CA ASN A 865 -20.15 -30.66 21.31
C ASN A 865 -21.28 -29.63 21.37
N ASN A 866 -21.12 -28.62 22.19
CA ASN A 866 -22.08 -27.53 22.31
C ASN A 866 -21.41 -26.14 22.13
N VAL A 867 -20.19 -26.11 21.65
CA VAL A 867 -19.53 -24.87 21.21
C VAL A 867 -20.36 -24.22 20.07
N GLY A 868 -20.63 -22.94 20.21
CA GLY A 868 -21.46 -22.16 19.28
C GLY A 868 -22.95 -22.06 19.67
N LEU A 869 -23.40 -22.82 20.65
CA LEU A 869 -24.79 -22.77 21.15
C LEU A 869 -24.98 -21.67 22.19
N LEU A 870 -26.20 -21.19 22.32
CA LEU A 870 -26.63 -20.36 23.45
C LEU A 870 -26.80 -21.27 24.68
N VAL A 871 -26.03 -20.99 25.70
CA VAL A 871 -26.01 -21.79 26.94
C VAL A 871 -26.32 -20.94 28.15
N ARG A 872 -26.80 -21.61 29.22
CA ARG A 872 -26.93 -21.06 30.57
C ARG A 872 -26.23 -21.99 31.54
N THR A 873 -25.43 -21.41 32.41
CA THR A 873 -24.84 -22.10 33.57
C THR A 873 -25.03 -21.26 34.83
N ALA A 874 -25.02 -21.90 35.96
CA ALA A 874 -25.11 -21.23 37.26
C ALA A 874 -24.25 -21.94 38.29
N GLY A 875 -23.69 -21.18 39.23
CA GLY A 875 -22.83 -21.69 40.25
C GLY A 875 -22.17 -20.59 41.06
N LYS A 876 -21.16 -20.94 41.83
CA LYS A 876 -20.41 -20.00 42.66
C LYS A 876 -19.43 -19.20 41.81
N LEU A 877 -19.36 -17.91 42.09
CA LEU A 877 -18.39 -17.00 41.55
C LEU A 877 -17.02 -17.29 42.20
N THR A 878 -16.08 -17.83 41.42
CA THR A 878 -14.76 -18.28 41.89
C THR A 878 -13.63 -17.33 41.55
N GLU A 879 -13.80 -16.49 40.57
CA GLU A 879 -12.81 -15.50 40.12
C GLU A 879 -13.51 -14.28 39.47
N ILE A 880 -12.92 -13.10 39.66
CA ILE A 880 -13.20 -11.88 38.90
C ILE A 880 -11.86 -11.34 38.49
N GLY A 881 -11.67 -11.05 37.19
CA GLY A 881 -10.40 -10.59 36.65
C GLY A 881 -10.55 -9.79 35.34
N SER A 882 -9.42 -9.41 34.82
CA SER A 882 -9.31 -8.87 33.44
C SER A 882 -8.17 -9.57 32.72
N ASP A 883 -8.31 -9.72 31.40
CA ASP A 883 -7.24 -10.22 30.55
C ASP A 883 -6.17 -9.14 30.27
N ILE A 884 -5.15 -9.50 29.52
CA ILE A 884 -4.04 -8.60 29.15
C ILE A 884 -4.49 -7.39 28.30
N PHE A 885 -5.69 -7.44 27.73
CA PHE A 885 -6.30 -6.36 26.95
C PHE A 885 -7.30 -5.53 27.78
N GLY A 886 -7.45 -5.84 29.08
CA GLY A 886 -8.39 -5.17 29.96
C GLY A 886 -9.83 -5.67 29.83
N THR A 887 -10.09 -6.76 29.09
CA THR A 887 -11.43 -7.35 28.98
C THR A 887 -11.80 -8.01 30.30
N LEU A 888 -12.90 -7.56 30.91
CA LEU A 888 -13.36 -8.11 32.16
C LEU A 888 -13.94 -9.52 31.97
N TYR A 889 -13.61 -10.41 32.89
CA TYR A 889 -14.17 -11.75 32.95
C TYR A 889 -14.42 -12.20 34.39
N PHE A 890 -15.24 -13.23 34.55
CA PHE A 890 -15.43 -13.93 35.82
C PHE A 890 -15.54 -15.44 35.57
N ARG A 891 -15.41 -16.24 36.64
CA ARG A 891 -15.58 -17.70 36.55
C ARG A 891 -16.72 -18.18 37.41
N ILE A 892 -17.51 -19.13 36.88
CA ILE A 892 -18.62 -19.77 37.53
C ILE A 892 -18.29 -21.26 37.71
N ASP A 893 -18.26 -21.76 38.93
CA ASP A 893 -18.19 -23.17 39.25
C ASP A 893 -19.56 -23.68 39.74
N ASP A 894 -20.15 -24.58 38.96
CA ASP A 894 -21.42 -25.23 39.27
C ASP A 894 -21.33 -26.34 40.33
N GLY A 895 -20.18 -26.43 41.03
CA GLY A 895 -19.84 -27.47 41.97
C GLY A 895 -19.14 -28.69 41.40
N SER A 896 -18.87 -28.66 40.08
CA SER A 896 -18.09 -29.72 39.41
C SER A 896 -16.60 -29.66 39.75
N GLY A 897 -16.11 -28.51 40.20
CA GLY A 897 -14.70 -28.31 40.56
C GLY A 897 -13.72 -28.37 39.38
N ILE A 898 -14.20 -28.29 38.13
CA ILE A 898 -13.37 -28.44 36.93
C ILE A 898 -12.54 -27.17 36.74
N ARG A 899 -11.24 -27.36 36.54
CA ARG A 899 -10.30 -26.33 36.13
C ARG A 899 -9.99 -26.50 34.66
N TYR A 900 -10.33 -25.50 33.85
CA TYR A 900 -10.07 -25.52 32.40
C TYR A 900 -8.70 -24.91 32.09
N GLY A 901 -7.87 -25.65 31.39
CA GLY A 901 -6.53 -25.20 30.99
C GLY A 901 -5.63 -24.94 32.21
N SER A 902 -4.94 -23.81 32.20
CA SER A 902 -4.04 -23.34 33.27
C SER A 902 -4.75 -22.60 34.41
N ALA A 903 -6.10 -22.58 34.47
CA ALA A 903 -6.85 -21.84 35.46
C ALA A 903 -6.51 -22.25 36.89
N ALA A 904 -6.17 -21.27 37.73
CA ALA A 904 -5.84 -21.49 39.13
C ALA A 904 -7.08 -21.92 39.97
N VAL A 905 -8.26 -21.51 39.55
CA VAL A 905 -9.53 -21.76 40.22
C VAL A 905 -10.50 -22.55 39.33
N PRO A 906 -11.44 -23.34 39.92
CA PRO A 906 -12.42 -24.05 39.11
C PRO A 906 -13.45 -23.09 38.51
N GLY A 907 -14.10 -23.53 37.44
CA GLY A 907 -15.22 -22.85 36.80
C GLY A 907 -14.97 -22.42 35.35
N VAL A 908 -16.07 -22.23 34.64
CA VAL A 908 -16.03 -21.73 33.25
C VAL A 908 -15.81 -20.23 33.23
N LYS A 909 -14.94 -19.77 32.31
CA LYS A 909 -14.72 -18.36 32.06
C LYS A 909 -15.93 -17.75 31.36
N VAL A 910 -16.40 -16.62 31.87
CA VAL A 910 -17.48 -15.81 31.29
C VAL A 910 -16.91 -14.44 30.98
N ILE A 911 -17.00 -14.00 29.73
CA ILE A 911 -16.62 -12.64 29.32
C ILE A 911 -17.82 -11.74 29.52
N GLY A 912 -17.67 -10.75 30.38
CA GLY A 912 -18.66 -9.82 30.91
C GLY A 912 -18.46 -9.66 32.41
N PHE A 913 -19.22 -8.82 33.07
CA PHE A 913 -19.06 -8.49 34.48
C PHE A 913 -20.41 -8.44 35.22
N SER A 914 -20.44 -8.91 36.45
CA SER A 914 -21.57 -8.69 37.37
C SER A 914 -21.15 -7.66 38.41
N PRO A 915 -21.56 -6.38 38.28
CA PRO A 915 -21.06 -5.31 39.15
C PRO A 915 -21.51 -5.42 40.61
N THR A 916 -22.52 -6.23 40.87
CA THR A 916 -23.08 -6.38 42.23
C THR A 916 -22.70 -7.69 42.92
N ALA A 917 -21.99 -8.60 42.22
CA ALA A 917 -21.60 -9.91 42.74
C ALA A 917 -20.20 -9.88 43.36
N THR A 918 -20.01 -10.65 44.44
CA THR A 918 -18.74 -10.85 45.10
C THR A 918 -18.30 -12.31 45.02
N LEU A 919 -17.01 -12.59 45.28
CA LEU A 919 -16.52 -13.98 45.28
C LEU A 919 -17.31 -14.82 46.29
N GLY A 920 -17.78 -15.99 45.83
CA GLY A 920 -18.61 -16.91 46.62
C GLY A 920 -20.10 -16.77 46.38
N ASP A 921 -20.58 -15.67 45.81
CA ASP A 921 -21.99 -15.51 45.43
C ASP A 921 -22.39 -16.53 44.36
N THR A 922 -23.69 -16.87 44.38
CA THR A 922 -24.25 -17.72 43.32
C THR A 922 -24.74 -16.85 42.19
N VAL A 923 -24.16 -17.06 41.02
CA VAL A 923 -24.47 -16.30 39.81
C VAL A 923 -24.89 -17.25 38.69
N ALA A 924 -25.66 -16.72 37.72
CA ALA A 924 -25.94 -17.40 36.48
C ALA A 924 -25.48 -16.53 35.32
N ALA A 925 -25.03 -17.17 34.24
CA ALA A 925 -24.68 -16.53 33.00
C ALA A 925 -25.37 -17.20 31.81
N THR A 926 -25.96 -16.38 30.94
CA THR A 926 -26.56 -16.83 29.66
C THR A 926 -25.81 -16.16 28.53
N GLY A 927 -25.13 -16.93 27.70
CA GLY A 927 -24.34 -16.38 26.59
C GLY A 927 -24.01 -17.42 25.52
N ALA A 928 -23.39 -16.98 24.45
CA ALA A 928 -22.90 -17.88 23.42
C ALA A 928 -21.66 -18.62 23.93
N LEU A 929 -21.66 -19.93 23.81
CA LEU A 929 -20.50 -20.73 24.19
C LEU A 929 -19.46 -20.75 23.05
N GLY A 930 -18.35 -20.11 23.27
CA GLY A 930 -17.16 -20.14 22.43
C GLY A 930 -16.06 -21.03 23.00
N ALA A 931 -14.92 -21.01 22.34
CA ALA A 931 -13.69 -21.65 22.77
C ALA A 931 -12.52 -20.69 22.63
N GLU A 932 -11.48 -20.90 23.45
CA GLU A 932 -10.20 -20.17 23.41
C GLU A 932 -9.06 -21.17 23.57
N LEU A 933 -7.84 -20.78 23.16
CA LEU A 933 -6.63 -21.55 23.44
C LEU A 933 -5.99 -21.04 24.74
N ASP A 934 -5.66 -21.98 25.62
CA ASP A 934 -4.79 -21.77 26.75
C ASP A 934 -3.60 -22.71 26.60
N GLY A 935 -2.49 -22.20 26.09
CA GLY A 935 -1.39 -23.03 25.59
C GLY A 935 -1.85 -23.90 24.41
N GLN A 936 -1.82 -25.22 24.58
CA GLN A 936 -2.31 -26.20 23.60
C GLN A 936 -3.74 -26.69 23.91
N ALA A 937 -4.29 -26.32 25.06
CA ALA A 937 -5.60 -26.77 25.50
C ALA A 937 -6.70 -25.85 24.94
N VAL A 938 -7.77 -26.44 24.41
CA VAL A 938 -8.98 -25.72 24.08
C VAL A 938 -9.83 -25.61 25.31
N VAL A 939 -10.16 -24.39 25.74
CA VAL A 939 -10.92 -24.09 26.93
C VAL A 939 -12.24 -23.38 26.61
N PRO A 940 -13.30 -23.58 27.34
CA PRO A 940 -14.60 -22.99 27.06
C PRO A 940 -14.67 -21.54 27.57
N VAL A 941 -15.40 -20.72 26.84
CA VAL A 941 -15.70 -19.33 27.21
C VAL A 941 -17.14 -19.02 26.89
N ILE A 942 -17.88 -18.49 27.84
CA ILE A 942 -19.25 -17.99 27.65
C ILE A 942 -19.15 -16.49 27.35
N ARG A 943 -19.70 -16.06 26.23
CA ARG A 943 -19.68 -14.67 25.76
C ARG A 943 -21.03 -14.03 25.97
N LEU A 944 -21.10 -13.05 26.85
CA LEU A 944 -22.27 -12.19 27.03
C LEU A 944 -22.31 -11.11 25.94
N ARG A 945 -23.41 -10.37 25.87
CA ARG A 945 -23.44 -9.12 25.10
C ARG A 945 -22.52 -8.09 25.74
N GLU A 946 -22.07 -7.12 24.96
CA GLU A 946 -21.17 -6.07 25.42
C GLU A 946 -21.66 -5.30 26.65
N SER A 947 -22.97 -5.16 26.82
CA SER A 947 -23.60 -4.45 27.93
C SER A 947 -24.26 -5.38 28.99
N GLU A 948 -24.13 -6.70 28.82
CA GLU A 948 -24.76 -7.65 29.75
C GLU A 948 -23.82 -8.04 30.89
N PHE A 949 -24.44 -8.36 31.99
CA PHE A 949 -23.78 -8.85 33.22
C PHE A 949 -24.31 -10.22 33.58
N GLY A 950 -23.54 -10.98 34.34
CA GLY A 950 -24.03 -12.19 34.98
C GLY A 950 -25.20 -11.87 35.95
N GLU A 951 -26.21 -12.73 35.98
CA GLU A 951 -27.36 -12.61 36.86
C GLU A 951 -27.00 -13.10 38.24
N LEU A 952 -27.17 -12.25 39.27
CA LEU A 952 -27.05 -12.65 40.66
C LEU A 952 -28.29 -13.45 41.02
N LEU A 953 -28.11 -14.69 41.44
CA LEU A 953 -29.19 -15.53 41.95
C LEU A 953 -29.32 -15.33 43.47
N ALA A 954 -30.55 -15.19 43.94
CA ALA A 954 -30.80 -15.16 45.39
C ALA A 954 -30.29 -16.45 46.00
N PRO A 955 -29.74 -16.40 47.25
CA PRO A 955 -29.20 -17.55 47.96
C PRO A 955 -30.23 -18.63 48.20
#